data_28c01e99f7120a8751b24b9ea985096d
#
_entry.id   28c01e99f7120a8751b24b9ea985096d
#
_cell.length_a   1.000
_cell.length_b   1.000
_cell.length_c   1.000
_cell.angle_alpha   90.00
_cell.angle_beta   90.00
_cell.angle_gamma   90.00
#
_symmetry.space_group_name_H-M   'P 1'
#
loop_
_entity.id
_entity.type
_entity.pdbx_description
1 polymer ?
#
loop_
_entity_poly.entity_id
_entity_poly.type
_entity_poly.pdbx_seq_one_letter_code
_entity_poly.pdbx_strand_id
1 'polypeptide(L)'
;MNTGAAHNMFFKTVEDSIEMRDRQKDGYSTEPLLPSTPTQRTFDYVLVAHKVDDETDQRAQRQRAFIQELEKKNISVTKLIHDDKVFFGLRAPHEAFEDYMYLLKVSDSCNWCGDARGGVTQATRIRIVHFILHETFINTGENLKELLMKDVFETMFCLHEKKKQKQLQKKWARWSALFTGQPVNDVKCYFGEKVALYYLWLGWYTKLLVPAAALGVVVFLYGLAFFNTNPLIKEVCQSSIIMCPRCDKTCGVWQLSDTCVYAKVSHLFDNEGTVAFAMFMAIWATLFLELWKRHRAKHVSQWKVYDWCEEEEELILKIVNDPNCKPKQFRHSYLQSTLVLILVTLMLMLIIGLAHALVVFRVVAAPLMSEVSWDFIKDHANTVAVMLGAVLHYVTIQIMTRVNRWVSLKLCDIEKTNSFAATERSFTVKMFTFQFFTLFSSLFYVAFFLGRINGHPGNYVRIAGWRLEECHPSGCLTDLFIQMAVIMLLKQTLNNIFEFTVPWLKSCLRRNTAKKLQRKCGHCYRKTCRDEQGRVEPCDICKLRDWLRNYHLADTDAFSLFNEFLEMVVQFSFTTIFVAAFPLAPLLALINNIFEIRLDAIKMARLERRLVPRKTNDIGVWTKVLEAIGVLAVIANGLVIGVSSDFVPRLVYRYRYGPCANGSTHADCMQGYINDTLSTASMSHQAVSHDFNRKQMMITDTGVNATQCSYRDYRSDEDYTLTSQFWLVLAVRFAFVILFEHVVVVCKFVAAWFVPNNPIRVKNDRLYDKLARLKEELREMKRDMSTDV
;
A
#
# COMPACT_ATOMS: atom_id res chain seq x y z
N MET A 1 26.25 37.24 -10.53
CA MET A 1 24.94 37.90 -10.79
C MET A 1 24.36 37.36 -12.07
N ASN A 2 23.12 36.97 -12.12
CA ASN A 2 22.35 36.39 -13.24
C ASN A 2 22.38 34.85 -13.48
N THR A 3 22.27 34.04 -12.44
CA THR A 3 21.89 32.63 -12.59
C THR A 3 20.45 32.33 -12.16
N GLY A 4 19.76 33.30 -11.54
CA GLY A 4 18.39 33.15 -11.09
C GLY A 4 17.29 33.29 -12.18
N ALA A 5 17.59 33.94 -13.28
CA ALA A 5 16.61 34.20 -14.34
C ALA A 5 16.38 33.00 -15.28
N ALA A 6 17.42 32.23 -15.59
CA ALA A 6 17.35 31.09 -16.49
C ALA A 6 16.62 29.87 -15.82
N HIS A 7 16.80 29.71 -14.50
CA HIS A 7 16.18 28.63 -13.76
C HIS A 7 14.66 28.83 -13.59
N ASN A 8 14.22 30.06 -13.38
CA ASN A 8 12.82 30.41 -13.34
C ASN A 8 12.12 30.27 -14.70
N MET A 9 12.87 30.46 -15.80
CA MET A 9 12.31 30.36 -17.16
C MET A 9 12.04 28.91 -17.57
N PHE A 10 12.91 27.95 -17.20
CA PHE A 10 12.73 26.54 -17.55
C PHE A 10 11.58 25.90 -16.79
N PHE A 11 11.44 26.15 -15.49
CA PHE A 11 10.32 25.65 -14.69
C PHE A 11 8.99 26.33 -15.06
N LYS A 12 9.03 27.61 -15.41
CA LYS A 12 7.85 28.34 -15.89
C LYS A 12 7.36 27.82 -17.24
N THR A 13 8.27 27.44 -18.15
CA THR A 13 7.92 26.86 -19.47
C THR A 13 7.33 25.46 -19.33
N VAL A 14 7.75 24.66 -18.35
CA VAL A 14 7.17 23.34 -18.07
C VAL A 14 5.81 23.46 -17.37
N GLU A 15 5.66 24.41 -16.42
CA GLU A 15 4.36 24.70 -15.78
C GLU A 15 3.36 25.29 -16.79
N ASP A 16 3.77 26.24 -17.63
CA ASP A 16 2.91 26.86 -18.65
C ASP A 16 2.51 25.87 -19.76
N SER A 17 3.37 24.90 -20.10
CA SER A 17 3.01 23.83 -21.06
C SER A 17 1.99 22.83 -20.48
N ILE A 18 2.04 22.60 -19.18
CA ILE A 18 1.06 21.76 -18.47
C ILE A 18 -0.25 22.53 -18.27
N GLU A 19 -0.19 23.81 -17.92
CA GLU A 19 -1.37 24.67 -17.78
C GLU A 19 -2.08 24.95 -19.11
N MET A 20 -1.35 25.12 -20.23
CA MET A 20 -1.98 25.28 -21.56
C MET A 20 -2.68 24.01 -22.04
N ARG A 21 -2.17 22.83 -21.69
CA ARG A 21 -2.84 21.55 -21.99
C ARG A 21 -4.10 21.34 -21.15
N ASP A 22 -4.14 21.84 -19.92
CA ASP A 22 -5.33 21.76 -19.06
C ASP A 22 -6.38 22.83 -19.46
N ARG A 23 -5.96 24.05 -19.85
CA ARG A 23 -6.89 25.10 -20.33
C ARG A 23 -7.57 24.78 -21.66
N GLN A 24 -6.91 24.03 -22.53
CA GLN A 24 -7.50 23.61 -23.82
C GLN A 24 -8.53 22.50 -23.69
N LYS A 25 -8.66 21.87 -22.51
CA LYS A 25 -9.66 20.85 -22.21
C LYS A 25 -10.88 21.36 -21.40
N ASP A 26 -10.77 22.54 -20.78
CA ASP A 26 -11.82 23.13 -19.95
C ASP A 26 -12.74 24.12 -20.70
N GLY A 27 -12.63 24.19 -22.01
CA GLY A 27 -13.50 24.96 -22.90
C GLY A 27 -14.86 24.32 -23.13
N TYR A 28 -15.56 23.88 -22.05
CA TYR A 28 -16.97 23.55 -22.14
C TYR A 28 -17.78 24.57 -21.36
N SER A 29 -18.62 25.24 -22.15
CA SER A 29 -19.65 26.22 -21.81
C SER A 29 -20.31 25.99 -20.44
N THR A 30 -20.21 26.99 -19.60
CA THR A 30 -21.14 27.21 -18.49
C THR A 30 -22.52 27.60 -19.04
N GLU A 31 -23.36 26.64 -19.31
CA GLU A 31 -24.78 26.89 -19.37
C GLU A 31 -25.29 27.23 -17.96
N PRO A 32 -26.05 28.31 -17.76
CA PRO A 32 -26.64 28.64 -16.48
C PRO A 32 -27.67 27.55 -16.15
N LEU A 33 -27.41 26.80 -15.07
CA LEU A 33 -28.39 25.88 -14.50
C LEU A 33 -29.64 26.64 -14.09
N LEU A 34 -30.74 26.33 -14.74
CA LEU A 34 -32.11 26.74 -14.36
C LEU A 34 -32.32 26.52 -12.84
N PRO A 35 -33.15 27.40 -12.20
CA PRO A 35 -33.42 27.32 -10.78
C PRO A 35 -33.98 25.94 -10.42
N SER A 36 -33.32 25.30 -9.45
CA SER A 36 -33.63 23.95 -8.98
C SER A 36 -35.09 23.87 -8.51
N THR A 37 -35.84 22.98 -9.16
CA THR A 37 -37.12 22.45 -8.65
C THR A 37 -37.00 22.10 -7.16
N PRO A 38 -38.03 22.26 -6.33
CA PRO A 38 -38.03 22.09 -4.89
C PRO A 38 -37.40 20.76 -4.51
N THR A 39 -36.45 20.84 -3.61
CA THR A 39 -35.56 19.78 -3.20
C THR A 39 -36.33 18.53 -2.79
N GLN A 40 -36.23 17.49 -3.58
CA GLN A 40 -36.71 16.16 -3.25
C GLN A 40 -36.10 15.75 -1.90
N ARG A 41 -36.93 15.49 -0.88
CA ARG A 41 -36.49 15.08 0.46
C ARG A 41 -35.65 13.81 0.38
N THR A 42 -34.38 13.90 0.66
CA THR A 42 -33.44 12.77 0.66
C THR A 42 -33.16 12.30 2.09
N PHE A 43 -33.18 11.00 2.32
CA PHE A 43 -32.72 10.41 3.59
C PHE A 43 -31.20 10.47 3.68
N ASP A 44 -30.68 10.67 4.86
CA ASP A 44 -29.25 10.73 5.11
C ASP A 44 -28.67 9.33 5.39
N TYR A 45 -29.38 8.52 6.23
CA TYR A 45 -29.01 7.17 6.60
C TYR A 45 -30.18 6.19 6.59
N VAL A 46 -29.87 4.90 6.54
CA VAL A 46 -30.81 3.80 6.73
C VAL A 46 -30.24 2.81 7.73
N LEU A 47 -31.01 2.50 8.78
CA LEU A 47 -30.76 1.37 9.69
C LEU A 47 -31.64 0.20 9.26
N VAL A 48 -31.12 -1.01 9.36
CA VAL A 48 -31.86 -2.24 9.05
C VAL A 48 -31.84 -3.14 10.28
N ALA A 49 -33.01 -3.69 10.63
CA ALA A 49 -33.16 -4.63 11.74
C ALA A 49 -34.02 -5.82 11.30
N HIS A 50 -33.92 -6.94 11.97
CA HIS A 50 -34.84 -8.05 11.83
C HIS A 50 -36.22 -7.67 12.40
N LYS A 51 -37.26 -8.12 11.71
CA LYS A 51 -38.62 -7.96 12.21
C LYS A 51 -38.81 -8.87 13.46
N VAL A 52 -39.16 -8.27 14.55
CA VAL A 52 -39.51 -8.99 15.79
C VAL A 52 -41.00 -8.85 15.98
N ASP A 53 -41.73 -9.96 15.98
CA ASP A 53 -43.19 -9.98 16.13
C ASP A 53 -43.60 -9.89 17.61
N ASP A 54 -42.72 -10.27 18.54
CA ASP A 54 -42.94 -10.18 19.99
C ASP A 54 -42.47 -8.83 20.54
N GLU A 55 -43.40 -8.04 21.01
CA GLU A 55 -43.12 -6.72 21.60
C GLU A 55 -42.34 -6.77 22.92
N THR A 56 -42.32 -7.92 23.57
CA THR A 56 -41.60 -8.16 24.84
C THR A 56 -40.15 -8.54 24.63
N ASP A 57 -39.75 -8.83 23.38
CA ASP A 57 -38.35 -9.17 23.06
C ASP A 57 -37.43 -8.00 23.41
N GLN A 58 -36.35 -8.34 24.07
CA GLN A 58 -35.31 -7.41 24.50
C GLN A 58 -34.70 -6.64 23.33
N ARG A 59 -34.62 -7.24 22.14
CA ARG A 59 -34.16 -6.59 20.90
C ARG A 59 -35.14 -5.51 20.45
N ALA A 60 -36.43 -5.81 20.45
CA ALA A 60 -37.49 -4.86 20.09
C ALA A 60 -37.51 -3.65 21.01
N GLN A 61 -37.34 -3.89 22.33
CA GLN A 61 -37.26 -2.81 23.32
C GLN A 61 -36.04 -1.90 23.09
N ARG A 62 -34.86 -2.47 22.85
CA ARG A 62 -33.64 -1.69 22.52
C ARG A 62 -33.78 -0.93 21.22
N GLN A 63 -34.39 -1.52 20.16
CA GLN A 63 -34.68 -0.83 18.93
C GLN A 63 -35.55 0.41 19.15
N ARG A 64 -36.67 0.23 19.89
CA ARG A 64 -37.57 1.34 20.23
C ARG A 64 -36.88 2.41 21.05
N ALA A 65 -36.12 2.03 22.06
CA ALA A 65 -35.37 2.98 22.90
C ALA A 65 -34.40 3.80 22.06
N PHE A 66 -33.65 3.17 21.15
CA PHE A 66 -32.71 3.91 20.30
C PHE A 66 -33.42 4.86 19.32
N ILE A 67 -34.52 4.43 18.73
CA ILE A 67 -35.33 5.30 17.84
C ILE A 67 -35.92 6.48 18.62
N GLN A 68 -36.41 6.26 19.83
CA GLN A 68 -36.93 7.35 20.69
C GLN A 68 -35.86 8.36 21.06
N GLU A 69 -34.62 7.92 21.34
CA GLU A 69 -33.51 8.83 21.60
C GLU A 69 -33.14 9.66 20.34
N LEU A 70 -33.24 9.07 19.15
CA LEU A 70 -33.05 9.81 17.90
C LEU A 70 -34.18 10.83 17.65
N GLU A 71 -35.43 10.47 17.95
CA GLU A 71 -36.58 11.38 17.83
C GLU A 71 -36.50 12.56 18.81
N LYS A 72 -36.00 12.35 20.03
CA LYS A 72 -35.71 13.44 20.99
C LYS A 72 -34.69 14.45 20.45
N LYS A 73 -33.78 14.01 19.59
CA LYS A 73 -32.83 14.87 18.87
C LYS A 73 -33.40 15.46 17.58
N ASN A 74 -34.70 15.45 17.40
CA ASN A 74 -35.43 15.93 16.21
C ASN A 74 -35.02 15.20 14.90
N ILE A 75 -34.46 13.98 14.98
CA ILE A 75 -34.18 13.19 13.79
C ILE A 75 -35.49 12.54 13.31
N SER A 76 -35.89 12.90 12.11
CA SER A 76 -37.08 12.31 11.48
C SER A 76 -36.82 10.87 11.07
N VAL A 77 -37.60 9.92 11.60
CA VAL A 77 -37.50 8.49 11.31
C VAL A 77 -38.69 8.02 10.49
N THR A 78 -38.41 7.34 9.37
CA THR A 78 -39.45 6.70 8.55
C THR A 78 -39.25 5.20 8.56
N LYS A 79 -40.23 4.46 9.09
CA LYS A 79 -40.23 2.99 9.21
C LYS A 79 -40.92 2.38 8.00
N LEU A 80 -40.22 1.44 7.32
CA LEU A 80 -40.79 0.61 6.24
C LEU A 80 -40.45 -0.86 6.51
N ILE A 81 -41.43 -1.73 6.30
CA ILE A 81 -41.28 -3.18 6.52
C ILE A 81 -41.25 -3.87 5.16
N HIS A 82 -40.35 -4.82 5.00
CA HIS A 82 -40.25 -5.65 3.81
C HIS A 82 -39.75 -7.04 4.17
N ASP A 83 -40.55 -8.04 3.86
CA ASP A 83 -40.32 -9.44 4.23
C ASP A 83 -40.04 -9.56 5.75
N ASP A 84 -38.94 -10.14 6.15
CA ASP A 84 -38.49 -10.33 7.53
C ASP A 84 -37.65 -9.16 8.08
N LYS A 85 -37.63 -8.00 7.41
CA LYS A 85 -36.77 -6.86 7.78
C LYS A 85 -37.51 -5.56 7.92
N VAL A 86 -37.02 -4.76 8.85
CA VAL A 86 -37.51 -3.40 9.12
C VAL A 86 -36.40 -2.42 8.73
N PHE A 87 -36.75 -1.47 7.90
CA PHE A 87 -35.87 -0.39 7.43
C PHE A 87 -36.29 0.92 8.07
N PHE A 88 -35.34 1.59 8.72
CA PHE A 88 -35.54 2.90 9.34
C PHE A 88 -34.74 3.94 8.53
N GLY A 89 -35.43 4.76 7.74
CA GLY A 89 -34.83 5.89 7.04
C GLY A 89 -34.70 7.10 7.95
N LEU A 90 -33.50 7.60 8.11
CA LEU A 90 -33.14 8.69 9.05
C LEU A 90 -32.85 9.97 8.29
N ARG A 91 -33.34 11.09 8.83
CA ARG A 91 -33.11 12.43 8.31
C ARG A 91 -32.92 13.41 9.46
N ALA A 92 -31.79 14.10 9.48
CA ALA A 92 -31.53 15.12 10.50
C ALA A 92 -32.26 16.46 10.21
N PRO A 93 -32.60 17.24 11.24
CA PRO A 93 -33.19 18.53 11.11
C PRO A 93 -32.23 19.54 10.45
N HIS A 94 -32.76 20.64 9.95
CA HIS A 94 -31.95 21.69 9.30
C HIS A 94 -31.08 22.43 10.33
N GLU A 95 -31.61 22.64 11.50
CA GLU A 95 -30.96 23.32 12.64
C GLU A 95 -29.61 22.73 13.01
N ALA A 96 -29.50 21.40 13.13
CA ALA A 96 -28.24 20.75 13.44
C ALA A 96 -27.12 21.06 12.42
N PHE A 97 -27.47 21.36 11.18
CA PHE A 97 -26.50 21.74 10.14
C PHE A 97 -26.13 23.22 10.21
N GLU A 98 -27.05 24.07 10.61
CA GLU A 98 -26.81 25.51 10.83
C GLU A 98 -25.89 25.71 12.02
N ASP A 99 -26.16 25.07 13.16
CA ASP A 99 -25.32 25.07 14.35
C ASP A 99 -23.89 24.60 14.04
N TYR A 100 -23.77 23.49 13.30
CA TYR A 100 -22.46 23.02 12.86
C TYR A 100 -21.72 24.05 12.02
N MET A 101 -22.38 24.67 11.07
CA MET A 101 -21.77 25.66 10.19
C MET A 101 -21.40 26.94 10.95
N TYR A 102 -22.21 27.35 11.91
CA TYR A 102 -21.93 28.48 12.77
C TYR A 102 -20.70 28.26 13.63
N LEU A 103 -20.65 27.14 14.38
CA LEU A 103 -19.52 26.81 15.23
C LEU A 103 -18.22 26.61 14.45
N LEU A 104 -18.30 26.04 13.25
CA LEU A 104 -17.14 25.90 12.37
C LEU A 104 -16.62 27.26 11.89
N LYS A 105 -17.49 28.26 11.70
CA LYS A 105 -17.11 29.64 11.34
C LYS A 105 -16.41 30.34 12.49
N VAL A 106 -16.88 30.13 13.72
CA VAL A 106 -16.31 30.72 14.93
C VAL A 106 -14.96 30.09 15.32
N SER A 107 -14.68 28.88 14.90
CA SER A 107 -13.43 28.19 15.22
C SER A 107 -12.22 28.85 14.53
N ASP A 108 -11.22 29.20 15.34
CA ASP A 108 -10.00 29.85 14.86
C ASP A 108 -9.03 28.90 14.15
N SER A 109 -9.05 27.61 14.48
CA SER A 109 -8.13 26.61 13.96
C SER A 109 -8.57 26.01 12.63
N CYS A 110 -9.86 26.07 12.32
CA CYS A 110 -10.43 25.45 11.13
C CYS A 110 -11.02 26.52 10.20
N ASN A 111 -10.59 26.52 8.95
CA ASN A 111 -11.15 27.42 7.95
C ASN A 111 -12.59 27.02 7.57
N TRP A 112 -13.49 27.99 7.60
CA TRP A 112 -14.85 27.81 7.15
C TRP A 112 -14.90 27.65 5.62
N CYS A 113 -15.42 26.53 5.15
CA CYS A 113 -15.67 26.25 3.74
C CYS A 113 -17.18 26.20 3.47
N GLY A 114 -17.82 27.36 3.51
CA GLY A 114 -19.16 27.49 2.96
C GLY A 114 -19.12 27.50 1.44
N ASP A 115 -19.96 26.68 0.76
CA ASP A 115 -20.26 26.93 -0.64
C ASP A 115 -20.86 28.35 -0.76
N ALA A 116 -20.41 29.11 -1.75
CA ALA A 116 -20.86 30.49 -2.01
C ALA A 116 -22.40 30.64 -2.25
N ARG A 117 -23.15 29.53 -2.14
CA ARG A 117 -24.60 29.43 -2.33
C ARG A 117 -25.39 28.99 -1.08
N GLY A 118 -24.78 29.04 0.13
CA GLY A 118 -25.52 28.90 1.38
C GLY A 118 -26.08 27.50 1.72
N GLY A 119 -25.79 26.46 0.98
CA GLY A 119 -26.32 25.11 1.22
C GLY A 119 -25.29 24.11 1.74
N VAL A 120 -25.66 23.35 2.78
CA VAL A 120 -24.82 22.25 3.29
C VAL A 120 -24.76 21.11 2.27
N THR A 121 -23.55 20.69 1.90
CA THR A 121 -23.34 19.60 0.92
C THR A 121 -23.86 18.26 1.46
N GLN A 122 -24.31 17.35 0.60
CA GLN A 122 -24.75 16.01 1.01
C GLN A 122 -23.65 15.22 1.73
N ALA A 123 -22.39 15.42 1.37
CA ALA A 123 -21.25 14.81 2.02
C ALA A 123 -21.12 15.27 3.48
N THR A 124 -21.28 16.57 3.72
CA THR A 124 -21.27 17.16 5.09
C THR A 124 -22.47 16.65 5.89
N ARG A 125 -23.67 16.61 5.33
CA ARG A 125 -24.87 16.07 5.98
C ARG A 125 -24.66 14.63 6.46
N ILE A 126 -24.18 13.76 5.58
CA ILE A 126 -23.90 12.35 5.93
C ILE A 126 -22.89 12.25 7.07
N ARG A 127 -21.84 13.07 7.07
CA ARG A 127 -20.81 13.08 8.10
C ARG A 127 -21.36 13.48 9.48
N ILE A 128 -22.14 14.54 9.53
CA ILE A 128 -22.77 15.03 10.76
C ILE A 128 -23.74 13.97 11.31
N VAL A 129 -24.63 13.44 10.47
CA VAL A 129 -25.59 12.41 10.88
C VAL A 129 -24.89 11.14 11.34
N HIS A 130 -23.81 10.74 10.68
CA HIS A 130 -23.00 9.59 11.11
C HIS A 130 -22.46 9.78 12.53
N PHE A 131 -21.95 10.97 12.84
CA PHE A 131 -21.46 11.29 14.17
C PHE A 131 -22.58 11.24 15.22
N ILE A 132 -23.73 11.88 14.94
CA ILE A 132 -24.88 11.89 15.85
C ILE A 132 -25.34 10.47 16.16
N LEU A 133 -25.41 9.58 15.17
CA LEU A 133 -25.82 8.19 15.35
C LEU A 133 -24.87 7.40 16.25
N HIS A 134 -23.55 7.63 16.12
CA HIS A 134 -22.54 6.93 16.92
C HIS A 134 -22.45 7.46 18.37
N GLU A 135 -22.72 8.75 18.58
CA GLU A 135 -22.71 9.40 19.91
C GLU A 135 -24.10 9.40 20.58
N THR A 136 -25.07 8.67 20.06
CA THR A 136 -26.36 8.49 20.70
C THR A 136 -26.34 7.22 21.54
N PHE A 137 -26.63 7.39 22.83
CA PHE A 137 -26.70 6.30 23.82
C PHE A 137 -28.13 6.08 24.24
N ILE A 138 -28.54 4.84 24.42
CA ILE A 138 -29.80 4.48 25.05
C ILE A 138 -29.66 4.52 26.59
N ASN A 139 -30.77 4.44 27.32
CA ASN A 139 -30.78 4.50 28.79
C ASN A 139 -29.90 3.44 29.47
N THR A 140 -29.61 2.32 28.79
CA THR A 140 -28.69 1.26 29.24
C THR A 140 -27.21 1.60 29.06
N GLY A 141 -26.89 2.77 28.52
CA GLY A 141 -25.51 3.19 28.22
C GLY A 141 -24.93 2.58 26.94
N GLU A 142 -25.72 1.79 26.17
CA GLU A 142 -25.29 1.17 24.91
C GLU A 142 -25.36 2.18 23.75
N ASN A 143 -24.35 2.18 22.91
CA ASN A 143 -24.30 2.97 21.69
C ASN A 143 -24.64 2.13 20.44
N LEU A 144 -24.76 2.77 19.28
CA LEU A 144 -25.08 2.10 18.02
C LEU A 144 -24.09 1.00 17.66
N LYS A 145 -22.78 1.14 17.95
CA LYS A 145 -21.77 0.12 17.69
C LYS A 145 -22.06 -1.16 18.50
N GLU A 146 -22.42 -1.01 19.75
CA GLU A 146 -22.77 -2.14 20.62
C GLU A 146 -24.09 -2.80 20.22
N LEU A 147 -25.08 -1.99 19.79
CA LEU A 147 -26.35 -2.48 19.28
C LEU A 147 -26.18 -3.28 17.98
N LEU A 148 -25.25 -2.89 17.10
CA LEU A 148 -24.87 -3.66 15.93
C LEU A 148 -24.16 -4.97 16.31
N MET A 149 -23.25 -4.96 17.28
CA MET A 149 -22.57 -6.17 17.76
C MET A 149 -23.53 -7.17 18.44
N LYS A 150 -24.60 -6.68 19.07
CA LYS A 150 -25.65 -7.50 19.72
C LYS A 150 -26.78 -7.90 18.77
N ASP A 151 -26.62 -7.64 17.47
CA ASP A 151 -27.60 -7.96 16.44
C ASP A 151 -29.00 -7.35 16.68
N VAL A 152 -29.03 -6.21 17.40
CA VAL A 152 -30.25 -5.39 17.56
C VAL A 152 -30.58 -4.69 16.25
N PHE A 153 -29.55 -4.19 15.58
CA PHE A 153 -29.60 -3.76 14.19
C PHE A 153 -28.63 -4.63 13.38
N GLU A 154 -29.05 -5.09 12.21
CA GLU A 154 -28.23 -5.90 11.31
C GLU A 154 -27.14 -5.07 10.66
N THR A 155 -27.48 -3.88 10.18
CA THR A 155 -26.54 -3.00 9.45
C THR A 155 -27.05 -1.56 9.39
N MET A 156 -26.10 -0.65 9.11
CA MET A 156 -26.41 0.73 8.78
C MET A 156 -25.64 1.17 7.53
N PHE A 157 -26.19 2.09 6.75
CA PHE A 157 -25.53 2.63 5.58
C PHE A 157 -26.11 3.97 5.14
N CYS A 158 -25.27 4.78 4.48
CA CYS A 158 -25.71 5.98 3.77
C CYS A 158 -26.07 5.66 2.31
N LEU A 159 -26.98 6.45 1.75
CA LEU A 159 -27.54 6.19 0.43
C LEU A 159 -26.67 6.77 -0.70
N HIS A 160 -26.54 6.01 -1.79
CA HIS A 160 -25.99 6.52 -3.04
C HIS A 160 -26.98 7.48 -3.74
N GLU A 161 -26.51 8.67 -4.08
CA GLU A 161 -27.27 9.64 -4.87
C GLU A 161 -27.29 9.23 -6.34
N LYS A 162 -28.46 8.77 -6.84
CA LYS A 162 -28.63 8.15 -8.17
C LYS A 162 -28.07 8.98 -9.33
N LYS A 163 -28.27 10.29 -9.31
CA LYS A 163 -27.83 11.17 -10.42
C LYS A 163 -26.31 11.27 -10.45
N LYS A 164 -25.70 11.64 -9.33
CA LYS A 164 -24.24 11.78 -9.21
C LYS A 164 -23.52 10.44 -9.35
N GLN A 165 -24.06 9.36 -8.75
CA GLN A 165 -23.54 8.00 -8.91
C GLN A 165 -23.48 7.60 -10.39
N LYS A 166 -24.56 7.79 -11.15
CA LYS A 166 -24.57 7.49 -12.59
C LYS A 166 -23.60 8.35 -13.39
N GLN A 167 -23.43 9.61 -13.01
CA GLN A 167 -22.46 10.51 -13.62
C GLN A 167 -21.03 10.00 -13.43
N LEU A 168 -20.66 9.66 -12.19
CA LEU A 168 -19.36 9.07 -11.86
C LEU A 168 -19.16 7.71 -12.57
N GLN A 169 -20.19 6.87 -12.62
CA GLN A 169 -20.11 5.58 -13.33
C GLN A 169 -19.85 5.76 -14.83
N LYS A 170 -20.45 6.76 -15.47
CA LYS A 170 -20.25 7.04 -16.89
C LYS A 170 -18.88 7.70 -17.19
N LYS A 171 -18.45 8.61 -16.33
CA LYS A 171 -17.25 9.42 -16.55
C LYS A 171 -15.98 8.71 -16.09
N TRP A 172 -16.06 7.97 -14.98
CA TRP A 172 -14.89 7.50 -14.23
C TRP A 172 -14.86 5.98 -14.00
N ALA A 173 -15.93 5.38 -13.44
CA ALA A 173 -15.97 3.97 -13.03
C ALA A 173 -16.35 3.04 -14.19
N ARG A 174 -15.50 2.99 -15.24
CA ARG A 174 -15.65 2.14 -16.41
C ARG A 174 -14.30 1.75 -17.01
N TRP A 175 -14.18 0.55 -17.55
CA TRP A 175 -12.95 0.04 -18.14
C TRP A 175 -12.47 0.87 -19.35
N SER A 176 -13.36 1.40 -20.15
CA SER A 176 -13.01 2.25 -21.31
C SER A 176 -12.33 3.57 -20.91
N ALA A 177 -12.25 3.89 -19.62
CA ALA A 177 -11.60 5.10 -19.11
C ALA A 177 -10.17 4.85 -18.58
N LEU A 178 -9.53 3.69 -18.89
CA LEU A 178 -8.23 3.29 -18.37
C LEU A 178 -7.16 4.40 -18.43
N PHE A 179 -7.07 5.09 -19.55
CA PHE A 179 -6.06 6.14 -19.77
C PHE A 179 -6.59 7.57 -19.57
N THR A 180 -7.81 7.75 -19.08
CA THR A 180 -8.35 9.08 -18.82
C THR A 180 -7.96 9.59 -17.43
N GLY A 181 -7.77 10.90 -17.30
CA GLY A 181 -7.46 11.55 -16.03
C GLY A 181 -8.54 11.33 -14.97
N GLN A 182 -8.16 11.43 -13.70
CA GLN A 182 -9.07 11.26 -12.57
C GLN A 182 -9.93 12.52 -12.36
N PRO A 183 -11.27 12.41 -12.25
CA PRO A 183 -12.14 13.55 -11.93
C PRO A 183 -12.12 13.83 -10.42
N VAL A 184 -10.97 14.23 -9.86
CA VAL A 184 -10.73 14.34 -8.42
C VAL A 184 -11.73 15.26 -7.73
N ASN A 185 -12.16 16.35 -8.38
CA ASN A 185 -13.15 17.27 -7.83
C ASN A 185 -14.55 16.65 -7.74
N ASP A 186 -14.96 15.86 -8.76
CA ASP A 186 -16.25 15.15 -8.72
C ASP A 186 -16.25 14.07 -7.64
N VAL A 187 -15.10 13.39 -7.46
CA VAL A 187 -14.89 12.39 -6.41
C VAL A 187 -14.96 13.04 -5.03
N LYS A 188 -14.30 14.20 -4.84
CA LYS A 188 -14.35 14.99 -3.60
C LYS A 188 -15.78 15.34 -3.24
N CYS A 189 -16.54 15.91 -4.18
CA CYS A 189 -17.92 16.34 -3.92
C CYS A 189 -18.86 15.18 -3.59
N TYR A 190 -18.51 13.95 -3.95
CA TYR A 190 -19.34 12.77 -3.71
C TYR A 190 -18.88 11.91 -2.53
N PHE A 191 -17.59 11.56 -2.47
CA PHE A 191 -17.00 10.68 -1.46
C PHE A 191 -16.23 11.42 -0.35
N GLY A 192 -16.02 12.72 -0.48
CA GLY A 192 -15.24 13.53 0.47
C GLY A 192 -13.76 13.64 0.11
N GLU A 193 -13.06 14.50 0.87
CA GLU A 193 -11.66 14.86 0.64
C GLU A 193 -10.71 13.67 0.83
N LYS A 194 -10.97 12.79 1.79
CA LYS A 194 -10.10 11.63 2.09
C LYS A 194 -9.97 10.68 0.91
N VAL A 195 -11.09 10.32 0.29
CA VAL A 195 -11.13 9.48 -0.92
C VAL A 195 -10.52 10.22 -2.12
N ALA A 196 -10.81 11.52 -2.25
CA ALA A 196 -10.23 12.33 -3.32
C ALA A 196 -8.71 12.44 -3.23
N LEU A 197 -8.15 12.57 -2.01
CA LEU A 197 -6.70 12.57 -1.78
C LEU A 197 -6.06 11.22 -2.10
N TYR A 198 -6.74 10.11 -1.82
CA TYR A 198 -6.27 8.78 -2.24
C TYR A 198 -6.07 8.70 -3.75
N TYR A 199 -7.10 9.05 -4.54
CA TYR A 199 -7.01 9.02 -6.01
C TYR A 199 -6.06 10.08 -6.57
N LEU A 200 -5.91 11.20 -5.90
CA LEU A 200 -4.94 12.22 -6.26
C LEU A 200 -3.51 11.68 -6.07
N TRP A 201 -3.25 11.01 -4.94
CA TRP A 201 -1.96 10.40 -4.63
C TRP A 201 -1.66 9.24 -5.58
N LEU A 202 -2.61 8.32 -5.79
CA LEU A 202 -2.42 7.18 -6.67
C LEU A 202 -2.21 7.61 -8.13
N GLY A 203 -2.95 8.61 -8.60
CA GLY A 203 -2.75 9.19 -9.92
C GLY A 203 -1.40 9.89 -10.09
N TRP A 204 -0.91 10.55 -9.04
CA TRP A 204 0.41 11.17 -9.01
C TRP A 204 1.52 10.11 -9.00
N TYR A 205 1.39 9.08 -8.17
CA TYR A 205 2.30 7.94 -8.13
C TYR A 205 2.41 7.25 -9.49
N THR A 206 1.29 6.98 -10.13
CA THR A 206 1.25 6.37 -11.46
C THR A 206 1.96 7.23 -12.52
N LYS A 207 1.77 8.55 -12.50
CA LYS A 207 2.46 9.47 -13.43
C LYS A 207 3.98 9.47 -13.24
N LEU A 208 4.45 9.49 -12.00
CA LEU A 208 5.88 9.50 -11.70
C LEU A 208 6.55 8.13 -11.89
N LEU A 209 5.78 7.03 -11.91
CA LEU A 209 6.30 5.71 -12.28
C LEU A 209 6.69 5.60 -13.76
N VAL A 210 6.12 6.41 -14.64
CA VAL A 210 6.41 6.34 -16.09
C VAL A 210 7.91 6.48 -16.40
N PRO A 211 8.62 7.54 -15.96
CA PRO A 211 10.06 7.63 -16.20
C PRO A 211 10.87 6.52 -15.51
N ALA A 212 10.46 6.09 -14.31
CA ALA A 212 11.11 4.99 -13.60
C ALA A 212 10.96 3.66 -14.36
N ALA A 213 9.77 3.37 -14.86
CA ALA A 213 9.49 2.18 -15.68
C ALA A 213 10.28 2.21 -17.00
N ALA A 214 10.34 3.37 -17.67
CA ALA A 214 11.09 3.53 -18.92
C ALA A 214 12.59 3.24 -18.72
N LEU A 215 13.20 3.81 -17.67
CA LEU A 215 14.60 3.53 -17.34
C LEU A 215 14.83 2.07 -16.94
N GLY A 216 13.93 1.47 -16.16
CA GLY A 216 14.01 0.05 -15.80
C GLY A 216 13.97 -0.87 -17.02
N VAL A 217 13.13 -0.54 -18.01
CA VAL A 217 13.10 -1.26 -19.30
C VAL A 217 14.41 -1.09 -20.07
N VAL A 218 14.99 0.12 -20.11
CA VAL A 218 16.29 0.36 -20.77
C VAL A 218 17.38 -0.49 -20.14
N VAL A 219 17.45 -0.56 -18.81
CA VAL A 219 18.44 -1.39 -18.10
C VAL A 219 18.25 -2.88 -18.39
N PHE A 220 17.01 -3.34 -18.44
CA PHE A 220 16.70 -4.73 -18.81
C PHE A 220 17.09 -5.03 -20.26
N LEU A 221 16.78 -4.13 -21.20
CA LEU A 221 17.16 -4.27 -22.62
C LEU A 221 18.68 -4.22 -22.81
N TYR A 222 19.40 -3.44 -22.01
CA TYR A 222 20.86 -3.43 -21.97
C TYR A 222 21.38 -4.84 -21.58
N GLY A 223 20.88 -5.44 -20.49
CA GLY A 223 21.23 -6.79 -20.10
C GLY A 223 20.91 -7.83 -21.19
N LEU A 224 19.79 -7.65 -21.90
CA LEU A 224 19.39 -8.54 -23.00
C LEU A 224 20.29 -8.39 -24.23
N ALA A 225 20.72 -7.17 -24.57
CA ALA A 225 21.61 -6.92 -25.71
C ALA A 225 22.96 -7.64 -25.54
N PHE A 226 23.47 -7.74 -24.32
CA PHE A 226 24.74 -8.41 -24.01
C PHE A 226 24.59 -9.87 -23.54
N PHE A 227 23.39 -10.43 -23.63
CA PHE A 227 23.04 -11.78 -23.16
C PHE A 227 23.93 -12.93 -23.68
N ASN A 228 24.44 -12.82 -24.90
CA ASN A 228 25.31 -13.84 -25.51
C ASN A 228 26.76 -13.38 -25.71
N THR A 229 27.04 -12.10 -25.55
CA THR A 229 28.36 -11.52 -25.86
C THR A 229 29.19 -11.25 -24.61
N ASN A 230 28.58 -11.24 -23.42
CA ASN A 230 29.26 -10.94 -22.18
C ASN A 230 30.37 -11.97 -21.88
N PRO A 231 31.62 -11.56 -21.61
CA PRO A 231 32.74 -12.45 -21.34
C PRO A 231 32.51 -13.33 -20.14
N LEU A 232 31.90 -12.83 -19.06
CA LEU A 232 31.58 -13.61 -17.85
C LEU A 232 30.65 -14.80 -18.15
N ILE A 233 29.63 -14.57 -18.98
CA ILE A 233 28.70 -15.64 -19.39
C ILE A 233 29.41 -16.68 -20.23
N LYS A 234 30.28 -16.26 -21.16
CA LYS A 234 31.08 -17.17 -21.96
C LYS A 234 32.00 -18.04 -21.09
N GLU A 235 32.65 -17.41 -20.11
CA GLU A 235 33.53 -18.11 -19.16
C GLU A 235 32.77 -19.21 -18.39
N VAL A 236 31.58 -18.93 -17.87
CA VAL A 236 30.72 -19.91 -17.19
C VAL A 236 30.25 -21.02 -18.16
N CYS A 237 29.74 -20.65 -19.34
CA CYS A 237 29.16 -21.61 -20.28
C CYS A 237 30.19 -22.55 -20.92
N GLN A 238 31.46 -22.14 -20.99
CA GLN A 238 32.56 -22.92 -21.56
C GLN A 238 33.46 -23.59 -20.51
N SER A 239 33.11 -23.43 -19.20
CA SER A 239 33.88 -23.91 -18.09
C SER A 239 33.76 -25.41 -17.92
N SER A 240 34.90 -26.09 -17.69
CA SER A 240 34.99 -27.50 -17.29
C SER A 240 35.22 -27.67 -15.78
N ILE A 241 35.07 -26.63 -14.98
CA ILE A 241 35.33 -26.65 -13.55
C ILE A 241 34.30 -27.52 -12.83
N ILE A 242 34.76 -28.44 -12.01
CA ILE A 242 33.95 -29.33 -11.19
C ILE A 242 33.61 -28.61 -9.89
N MET A 243 32.33 -28.46 -9.61
CA MET A 243 31.81 -27.81 -8.41
C MET A 243 31.47 -28.80 -7.31
N CYS A 244 31.64 -28.42 -6.04
CA CYS A 244 31.31 -29.26 -4.90
C CYS A 244 29.81 -29.54 -4.81
N PRO A 245 29.42 -30.68 -4.20
CA PRO A 245 28.01 -31.06 -4.02
C PRO A 245 27.25 -30.01 -3.21
N ARG A 246 26.02 -29.69 -3.62
CA ARG A 246 25.18 -28.68 -2.95
C ARG A 246 24.41 -29.17 -1.74
N CYS A 247 24.29 -30.50 -1.55
CA CYS A 247 23.58 -31.11 -0.42
C CYS A 247 24.34 -32.30 0.14
N ASP A 248 24.00 -32.73 1.39
CA ASP A 248 24.76 -33.78 2.12
C ASP A 248 24.37 -35.20 1.74
N LYS A 249 23.24 -35.45 1.07
CA LYS A 249 22.74 -36.84 0.92
C LYS A 249 22.62 -37.35 -0.51
N THR A 250 22.08 -36.54 -1.42
CA THR A 250 21.68 -36.99 -2.75
C THR A 250 22.40 -36.29 -3.89
N CYS A 251 23.16 -35.22 -3.60
CA CYS A 251 23.80 -34.42 -4.64
C CYS A 251 25.21 -34.96 -4.92
N GLY A 252 25.57 -35.08 -6.21
CA GLY A 252 26.93 -35.31 -6.67
C GLY A 252 27.65 -34.01 -7.03
N VAL A 253 28.92 -34.13 -7.41
CA VAL A 253 29.67 -33.05 -8.07
C VAL A 253 29.00 -32.74 -9.42
N TRP A 254 29.08 -31.50 -9.84
CA TRP A 254 28.44 -31.02 -11.08
C TRP A 254 29.36 -30.04 -11.80
N GLN A 255 29.14 -29.80 -13.07
CA GLN A 255 29.97 -28.89 -13.85
C GLN A 255 29.42 -27.47 -13.80
N LEU A 256 30.28 -26.44 -13.72
CA LEU A 256 29.87 -25.07 -13.71
C LEU A 256 29.11 -24.66 -14.98
N SER A 257 29.43 -25.28 -16.13
CA SER A 257 28.72 -25.10 -17.40
C SER A 257 27.22 -25.43 -17.36
N ASP A 258 26.78 -26.33 -16.45
CA ASP A 258 25.36 -26.70 -16.30
C ASP A 258 24.51 -25.50 -15.86
N THR A 259 25.15 -24.48 -15.28
CA THR A 259 24.49 -23.25 -14.81
C THR A 259 24.50 -22.10 -15.83
N CYS A 260 24.86 -22.38 -17.07
CA CYS A 260 24.93 -21.38 -18.14
C CYS A 260 23.63 -20.59 -18.32
N VAL A 261 22.47 -21.24 -18.30
CA VAL A 261 21.17 -20.58 -18.44
C VAL A 261 20.92 -19.66 -17.24
N TYR A 262 21.26 -20.12 -16.05
CA TYR A 262 21.09 -19.34 -14.83
C TYR A 262 22.01 -18.10 -14.81
N ALA A 263 23.26 -18.24 -15.24
CA ALA A 263 24.20 -17.13 -15.38
C ALA A 263 23.71 -16.06 -16.38
N LYS A 264 23.12 -16.53 -17.50
CA LYS A 264 22.48 -15.64 -18.49
C LYS A 264 21.31 -14.86 -17.88
N VAL A 265 20.42 -15.52 -17.14
CA VAL A 265 19.29 -14.88 -16.47
C VAL A 265 19.77 -13.91 -15.38
N SER A 266 20.78 -14.30 -14.59
CA SER A 266 21.36 -13.44 -13.57
C SER A 266 21.85 -12.10 -14.14
N HIS A 267 22.52 -12.16 -15.30
CA HIS A 267 23.07 -10.95 -15.94
C HIS A 267 22.00 -9.98 -16.43
N LEU A 268 20.79 -10.43 -16.72
CA LEU A 268 19.67 -9.52 -17.06
C LEU A 268 19.34 -8.55 -15.92
N PHE A 269 19.58 -8.97 -14.69
CA PHE A 269 19.20 -8.24 -13.48
C PHE A 269 20.40 -7.71 -12.68
N ASP A 270 21.59 -8.32 -12.82
CA ASP A 270 22.83 -7.90 -12.17
C ASP A 270 23.87 -7.42 -13.20
N ASN A 271 23.63 -6.26 -13.77
CA ASN A 271 24.51 -5.58 -14.70
C ASN A 271 24.94 -4.20 -14.17
N GLU A 272 25.90 -3.55 -14.83
CA GLU A 272 26.40 -2.23 -14.42
C GLU A 272 25.30 -1.15 -14.43
N GLY A 273 24.33 -1.26 -15.34
CA GLY A 273 23.18 -0.36 -15.42
C GLY A 273 22.25 -0.44 -14.21
N THR A 274 22.19 -1.61 -13.56
CA THR A 274 21.32 -1.81 -12.37
C THR A 274 21.76 -0.95 -11.19
N VAL A 275 23.07 -0.76 -11.01
CA VAL A 275 23.60 0.11 -9.93
C VAL A 275 23.22 1.57 -10.16
N ALA A 276 23.40 2.07 -11.39
CA ALA A 276 22.97 3.42 -11.76
C ALA A 276 21.46 3.60 -11.60
N PHE A 277 20.69 2.57 -11.97
CA PHE A 277 19.23 2.57 -11.80
C PHE A 277 18.80 2.59 -10.33
N ALA A 278 19.45 1.82 -9.47
CA ALA A 278 19.17 1.83 -8.04
C ALA A 278 19.45 3.20 -7.39
N MET A 279 20.54 3.86 -7.79
CA MET A 279 20.85 5.23 -7.38
C MET A 279 19.76 6.21 -7.87
N PHE A 280 19.37 6.12 -9.12
CA PHE A 280 18.27 6.92 -9.68
C PHE A 280 16.97 6.70 -8.88
N MET A 281 16.62 5.46 -8.56
CA MET A 281 15.39 5.15 -7.83
C MET A 281 15.40 5.62 -6.37
N ALA A 282 16.56 5.63 -5.71
CA ALA A 282 16.71 6.21 -4.38
C ALA A 282 16.47 7.73 -4.39
N ILE A 283 16.99 8.43 -5.42
CA ILE A 283 16.74 9.86 -5.64
C ILE A 283 15.29 10.09 -6.03
N TRP A 284 14.75 9.27 -6.93
CA TRP A 284 13.35 9.32 -7.36
C TRP A 284 12.36 9.20 -6.19
N ALA A 285 12.59 8.25 -5.27
CA ALA A 285 11.74 8.08 -4.09
C ALA A 285 11.69 9.35 -3.23
N THR A 286 12.82 10.03 -3.09
CA THR A 286 12.92 11.31 -2.37
C THR A 286 12.18 12.43 -3.10
N LEU A 287 12.43 12.59 -4.40
CA LEU A 287 11.77 13.59 -5.24
C LEU A 287 10.26 13.36 -5.30
N PHE A 288 9.83 12.11 -5.38
CA PHE A 288 8.42 11.73 -5.35
C PHE A 288 7.71 12.32 -4.13
N LEU A 289 8.30 12.17 -2.93
CA LEU A 289 7.70 12.65 -1.68
C LEU A 289 7.63 14.18 -1.62
N GLU A 290 8.69 14.88 -2.00
CA GLU A 290 8.71 16.34 -1.98
C GLU A 290 7.76 16.94 -3.03
N LEU A 291 7.72 16.37 -4.22
CA LEU A 291 6.79 16.78 -5.27
C LEU A 291 5.33 16.44 -4.90
N TRP A 292 5.09 15.32 -4.20
CA TRP A 292 3.77 14.99 -3.68
C TRP A 292 3.27 16.03 -2.67
N LYS A 293 4.10 16.42 -1.69
CA LYS A 293 3.75 17.45 -0.70
C LYS A 293 3.31 18.74 -1.40
N ARG A 294 4.05 19.17 -2.40
CA ARG A 294 3.75 20.35 -3.22
C ARG A 294 2.45 20.19 -4.04
N HIS A 295 2.27 19.04 -4.70
CA HIS A 295 1.07 18.75 -5.49
C HIS A 295 -0.19 18.70 -4.63
N ARG A 296 -0.13 18.04 -3.47
CA ARG A 296 -1.19 18.02 -2.48
C ARG A 296 -1.57 19.43 -2.00
N ALA A 297 -0.57 20.25 -1.62
CA ALA A 297 -0.80 21.60 -1.12
C ALA A 297 -1.61 22.46 -2.09
N LYS A 298 -1.38 22.34 -3.40
CA LYS A 298 -2.14 23.03 -4.44
C LYS A 298 -3.65 22.66 -4.40
N HIS A 299 -3.98 21.37 -4.35
CA HIS A 299 -5.38 20.91 -4.34
C HIS A 299 -6.08 21.20 -3.01
N VAL A 300 -5.39 21.01 -1.89
CA VAL A 300 -5.91 21.30 -0.55
C VAL A 300 -6.24 22.79 -0.40
N SER A 301 -5.40 23.67 -0.98
CA SER A 301 -5.68 25.12 -1.04
C SER A 301 -6.92 25.44 -1.89
N GLN A 302 -7.03 24.82 -3.08
CA GLN A 302 -8.21 24.99 -3.95
C GLN A 302 -9.51 24.48 -3.27
N TRP A 303 -9.42 23.46 -2.45
CA TRP A 303 -10.55 22.91 -1.69
C TRP A 303 -10.84 23.69 -0.41
N LYS A 304 -10.00 24.65 -0.05
CA LYS A 304 -10.09 25.46 1.18
C LYS A 304 -10.13 24.61 2.47
N VAL A 305 -9.36 23.51 2.49
CA VAL A 305 -9.26 22.62 3.66
C VAL A 305 -7.84 22.62 4.25
N TYR A 306 -7.05 23.64 3.96
CA TYR A 306 -5.63 23.67 4.33
C TYR A 306 -5.40 23.67 5.85
N ASP A 307 -6.16 24.49 6.58
CA ASP A 307 -6.08 24.60 8.05
C ASP A 307 -7.13 23.72 8.76
N TRP A 308 -7.60 22.66 8.10
CA TRP A 308 -8.59 21.76 8.66
C TRP A 308 -8.03 21.02 9.87
N CYS A 309 -8.75 21.07 11.00
CA CYS A 309 -8.42 20.42 12.25
C CYS A 309 -9.49 19.36 12.59
N GLU A 310 -9.08 18.07 12.53
CA GLU A 310 -10.00 16.95 12.79
C GLU A 310 -10.45 16.89 14.25
N GLU A 311 -9.56 17.23 15.19
CA GLU A 311 -9.85 17.22 16.64
C GLU A 311 -10.87 18.29 17.01
N GLU A 312 -10.75 19.48 16.42
CA GLU A 312 -11.67 20.59 16.66
C GLU A 312 -13.04 20.33 16.00
N GLU A 313 -13.06 19.74 14.80
CA GLU A 313 -14.31 19.29 14.19
C GLU A 313 -15.04 18.29 15.10
N GLU A 314 -14.33 17.35 15.71
CA GLU A 314 -14.93 16.38 16.63
C GLU A 314 -15.54 17.06 17.86
N LEU A 315 -14.90 18.10 18.39
CA LEU A 315 -15.44 18.91 19.49
C LEU A 315 -16.71 19.66 19.05
N ILE A 316 -16.70 20.29 17.89
CA ILE A 316 -17.86 20.96 17.32
C ILE A 316 -19.04 20.00 17.17
N LEU A 317 -18.80 18.83 16.64
CA LEU A 317 -19.81 17.78 16.49
C LEU A 317 -20.34 17.28 17.84
N LYS A 318 -19.50 17.20 18.87
CA LYS A 318 -19.93 16.85 20.25
C LYS A 318 -20.86 17.92 20.79
N ILE A 319 -20.54 19.20 20.67
CA ILE A 319 -21.36 20.32 21.14
C ILE A 319 -22.69 20.35 20.38
N VAL A 320 -22.70 20.14 19.07
CA VAL A 320 -23.95 20.09 18.28
C VAL A 320 -24.85 18.93 18.72
N ASN A 321 -24.26 17.80 19.13
CA ASN A 321 -25.02 16.62 19.60
C ASN A 321 -25.50 16.76 21.05
N ASP A 322 -24.68 17.33 21.93
CA ASP A 322 -24.96 17.59 23.33
C ASP A 322 -24.27 18.90 23.78
N PRO A 323 -25.02 20.01 23.90
CA PRO A 323 -24.47 21.31 24.32
C PRO A 323 -23.83 21.28 25.71
N ASN A 324 -24.23 20.36 26.58
CA ASN A 324 -23.70 20.21 27.93
C ASN A 324 -22.54 19.23 28.06
N CYS A 325 -21.99 18.76 26.93
CA CYS A 325 -20.90 17.80 26.92
C CYS A 325 -19.66 18.34 27.65
N LYS A 326 -19.04 17.46 28.45
CA LYS A 326 -17.76 17.79 29.09
C LYS A 326 -16.61 17.16 28.30
N PRO A 327 -15.49 17.87 28.11
CA PRO A 327 -14.32 17.29 27.44
C PRO A 327 -13.77 16.13 28.28
N LYS A 328 -13.48 15.00 27.63
CA LYS A 328 -12.82 13.87 28.28
C LYS A 328 -11.40 14.27 28.66
N GLN A 329 -11.04 14.15 29.94
CA GLN A 329 -9.68 14.42 30.40
C GLN A 329 -8.72 13.31 29.92
N PHE A 330 -7.59 13.73 29.40
CA PHE A 330 -6.53 12.83 28.93
C PHE A 330 -5.83 12.23 30.16
N ARG A 331 -5.89 10.92 30.35
CA ARG A 331 -5.04 10.20 31.32
C ARG A 331 -4.12 9.27 30.53
N HIS A 332 -2.85 9.65 30.39
CA HIS A 332 -1.84 8.77 29.83
C HIS A 332 -1.47 7.70 30.87
N SER A 333 -1.69 6.44 30.53
CA SER A 333 -1.27 5.31 31.38
C SER A 333 0.00 4.68 30.79
N TYR A 334 1.14 4.90 31.48
CA TYR A 334 2.43 4.30 31.08
C TYR A 334 2.35 2.77 31.06
N LEU A 335 1.62 2.14 32.00
CA LEU A 335 1.42 0.70 32.03
C LEU A 335 0.75 0.15 30.79
N GLN A 336 -0.31 0.83 30.30
CA GLN A 336 -1.01 0.41 29.08
C GLN A 336 -0.09 0.59 27.85
N SER A 337 0.64 1.69 27.74
CA SER A 337 1.58 1.90 26.64
C SER A 337 2.71 0.87 26.64
N THR A 338 3.26 0.55 27.80
CA THR A 338 4.30 -0.49 27.94
C THR A 338 3.75 -1.88 27.58
N LEU A 339 2.54 -2.22 28.05
CA LEU A 339 1.90 -3.48 27.69
C LEU A 339 1.68 -3.60 26.17
N VAL A 340 1.18 -2.55 25.54
CA VAL A 340 1.00 -2.52 24.08
C VAL A 340 2.34 -2.69 23.37
N LEU A 341 3.41 -2.03 23.83
CA LEU A 341 4.74 -2.16 23.25
C LEU A 341 5.26 -3.61 23.35
N ILE A 342 5.11 -4.25 24.51
CA ILE A 342 5.52 -5.65 24.72
C ILE A 342 4.72 -6.57 23.76
N LEU A 343 3.39 -6.39 23.67
CA LEU A 343 2.56 -7.20 22.78
C LEU A 343 2.91 -7.00 21.32
N VAL A 344 3.20 -5.78 20.89
CA VAL A 344 3.70 -5.49 19.53
C VAL A 344 5.03 -6.20 19.27
N THR A 345 5.97 -6.14 20.21
CA THR A 345 7.26 -6.81 20.08
C THR A 345 7.11 -8.33 20.01
N LEU A 346 6.29 -8.93 20.85
CA LEU A 346 5.99 -10.36 20.80
C LEU A 346 5.37 -10.78 19.46
N MET A 347 4.46 -9.98 18.93
CA MET A 347 3.86 -10.23 17.62
C MET A 347 4.88 -10.15 16.48
N LEU A 348 5.80 -9.19 16.53
CA LEU A 348 6.89 -9.09 15.55
C LEU A 348 7.84 -10.29 15.64
N MET A 349 8.19 -10.75 16.84
CA MET A 349 9.00 -11.96 17.02
C MET A 349 8.31 -13.20 16.45
N LEU A 350 6.98 -13.32 16.64
CA LEU A 350 6.19 -14.41 16.06
C LEU A 350 6.21 -14.36 14.53
N ILE A 351 6.01 -13.18 13.92
CA ILE A 351 6.03 -12.99 12.47
C ILE A 351 7.40 -13.38 11.88
N ILE A 352 8.47 -12.88 12.48
CA ILE A 352 9.84 -13.17 12.05
C ILE A 352 10.15 -14.65 12.22
N GLY A 353 9.78 -15.25 13.35
CA GLY A 353 9.95 -16.68 13.61
C GLY A 353 9.23 -17.57 12.59
N LEU A 354 7.99 -17.20 12.23
CA LEU A 354 7.20 -17.92 11.21
C LEU A 354 7.84 -17.82 9.82
N ALA A 355 8.35 -16.63 9.46
CA ALA A 355 9.05 -16.43 8.20
C ALA A 355 10.32 -17.29 8.10
N HIS A 356 11.10 -17.39 9.19
CA HIS A 356 12.29 -18.26 9.25
C HIS A 356 11.91 -19.74 9.22
N ALA A 357 10.82 -20.15 9.87
CA ALA A 357 10.32 -21.52 9.80
C ALA A 357 9.96 -21.94 8.36
N LEU A 358 9.39 -21.02 7.57
CA LEU A 358 9.11 -21.25 6.15
C LEU A 358 10.39 -21.38 5.31
N VAL A 359 11.44 -20.62 5.65
CA VAL A 359 12.75 -20.77 5.00
C VAL A 359 13.36 -22.14 5.32
N VAL A 360 13.35 -22.53 6.59
CA VAL A 360 13.83 -23.87 7.00
C VAL A 360 13.04 -24.99 6.32
N PHE A 361 11.70 -24.84 6.24
CA PHE A 361 10.86 -25.78 5.50
C PHE A 361 11.31 -25.92 4.05
N ARG A 362 11.60 -24.81 3.35
CA ARG A 362 12.08 -24.83 1.96
C ARG A 362 13.39 -25.61 1.83
N VAL A 363 14.34 -25.41 2.75
CA VAL A 363 15.63 -26.11 2.79
C VAL A 363 15.45 -27.63 2.97
N VAL A 364 14.52 -28.04 3.83
CA VAL A 364 14.26 -29.45 4.14
C VAL A 364 13.38 -30.11 3.10
N ALA A 365 12.46 -29.38 2.47
CA ALA A 365 11.52 -29.92 1.50
C ALA A 365 12.18 -30.44 0.22
N ALA A 366 13.23 -29.79 -0.28
CA ALA A 366 13.89 -30.17 -1.52
C ALA A 366 14.51 -31.60 -1.44
N PRO A 367 15.30 -31.96 -0.41
CA PRO A 367 15.79 -33.30 -0.22
C PRO A 367 14.67 -34.35 -0.01
N LEU A 368 13.63 -34.00 0.76
CA LEU A 368 12.50 -34.92 0.97
C LEU A 368 11.73 -35.21 -0.30
N MET A 369 11.56 -34.21 -1.19
CA MET A 369 10.90 -34.40 -2.47
C MET A 369 11.70 -35.29 -3.44
N SER A 370 13.03 -35.34 -3.30
CA SER A 370 13.87 -36.22 -4.10
C SER A 370 13.78 -37.71 -3.70
N GLU A 371 13.23 -38.00 -2.51
CA GLU A 371 13.00 -39.37 -2.00
C GLU A 371 11.58 -39.92 -2.35
N VAL A 372 10.71 -39.10 -2.93
CA VAL A 372 9.34 -39.48 -3.27
C VAL A 372 9.33 -40.45 -4.46
N SER A 373 8.40 -41.43 -4.45
CA SER A 373 8.29 -42.49 -5.44
C SER A 373 7.81 -42.05 -6.83
N TRP A 374 7.42 -40.82 -7.04
CA TRP A 374 6.95 -40.28 -8.31
C TRP A 374 8.13 -39.72 -9.13
N ASP A 375 8.42 -40.32 -10.26
CA ASP A 375 9.56 -39.95 -11.13
C ASP A 375 9.54 -38.47 -11.51
N PHE A 376 8.37 -37.93 -11.85
CA PHE A 376 8.22 -36.51 -12.18
C PHE A 376 8.61 -35.55 -11.01
N ILE A 377 8.24 -35.91 -9.77
CA ILE A 377 8.60 -35.11 -8.59
C ILE A 377 10.07 -35.24 -8.28
N LYS A 378 10.64 -36.45 -8.48
CA LYS A 378 12.05 -36.73 -8.24
C LYS A 378 12.95 -35.96 -9.20
N ASP A 379 12.63 -35.95 -10.49
CA ASP A 379 13.40 -35.25 -11.53
C ASP A 379 13.33 -33.74 -11.40
N HIS A 380 12.22 -33.20 -10.84
CA HIS A 380 11.99 -31.79 -10.65
C HIS A 380 11.87 -31.36 -9.18
N ALA A 381 12.45 -32.14 -8.25
CA ALA A 381 12.29 -31.97 -6.80
C ALA A 381 12.57 -30.55 -6.31
N ASN A 382 13.60 -29.89 -6.81
CA ASN A 382 13.95 -28.54 -6.46
C ASN A 382 12.89 -27.52 -6.92
N THR A 383 12.39 -27.65 -8.14
CA THR A 383 11.34 -26.80 -8.71
C THR A 383 10.03 -26.96 -7.94
N VAL A 384 9.65 -28.19 -7.62
CA VAL A 384 8.44 -28.52 -6.85
C VAL A 384 8.54 -27.96 -5.43
N ALA A 385 9.70 -28.08 -4.77
CA ALA A 385 9.94 -27.53 -3.44
C ALA A 385 9.82 -25.99 -3.41
N VAL A 386 10.36 -25.31 -4.42
CA VAL A 386 10.25 -23.85 -4.58
C VAL A 386 8.79 -23.44 -4.80
N MET A 387 8.06 -24.14 -5.67
CA MET A 387 6.65 -23.85 -5.92
C MET A 387 5.77 -24.10 -4.69
N LEU A 388 5.98 -25.22 -3.99
CA LEU A 388 5.26 -25.52 -2.75
C LEU A 388 5.58 -24.47 -1.66
N GLY A 389 6.85 -24.09 -1.53
CA GLY A 389 7.28 -23.03 -0.62
C GLY A 389 6.60 -21.69 -0.93
N ALA A 390 6.48 -21.32 -2.21
CA ALA A 390 5.79 -20.09 -2.63
C ALA A 390 4.29 -20.13 -2.31
N VAL A 391 3.63 -21.26 -2.53
CA VAL A 391 2.20 -21.45 -2.17
C VAL A 391 2.00 -21.36 -0.66
N LEU A 392 2.82 -22.06 0.13
CA LEU A 392 2.75 -22.00 1.59
C LEU A 392 3.01 -20.58 2.11
N HIS A 393 3.98 -19.89 1.53
CA HIS A 393 4.25 -18.49 1.87
C HIS A 393 3.04 -17.59 1.58
N TYR A 394 2.41 -17.76 0.41
CA TYR A 394 1.18 -17.00 0.09
C TYR A 394 0.04 -17.29 1.06
N VAL A 395 -0.21 -18.56 1.38
CA VAL A 395 -1.25 -18.96 2.35
C VAL A 395 -0.95 -18.37 3.73
N THR A 396 0.31 -18.41 4.16
CA THR A 396 0.77 -17.81 5.41
C THR A 396 0.53 -16.30 5.43
N ILE A 397 0.85 -15.60 4.35
CA ILE A 397 0.56 -14.15 4.22
C ILE A 397 -0.93 -13.89 4.38
N GLN A 398 -1.81 -14.68 3.77
CA GLN A 398 -3.27 -14.49 3.86
C GLN A 398 -3.78 -14.72 5.30
N ILE A 399 -3.30 -15.75 5.96
CA ILE A 399 -3.65 -16.04 7.36
C ILE A 399 -3.13 -14.92 8.27
N MET A 400 -1.86 -14.56 8.13
CA MET A 400 -1.23 -13.54 8.96
C MET A 400 -1.86 -12.16 8.74
N THR A 401 -2.30 -11.82 7.55
CA THR A 401 -3.02 -10.56 7.30
C THR A 401 -4.29 -10.45 8.15
N ARG A 402 -5.06 -11.54 8.29
CA ARG A 402 -6.25 -11.59 9.16
C ARG A 402 -5.89 -11.50 10.63
N VAL A 403 -4.86 -12.24 11.06
CA VAL A 403 -4.36 -12.22 12.44
C VAL A 403 -3.83 -10.82 12.79
N ASN A 404 -3.00 -10.23 11.93
CA ASN A 404 -2.44 -8.89 12.10
C ASN A 404 -3.54 -7.83 12.28
N ARG A 405 -4.61 -7.92 11.48
CA ARG A 405 -5.76 -7.03 11.59
C ARG A 405 -6.49 -7.19 12.93
N TRP A 406 -6.76 -8.43 13.32
CA TRP A 406 -7.43 -8.72 14.58
C TRP A 406 -6.59 -8.25 15.78
N VAL A 407 -5.30 -8.57 15.81
CA VAL A 407 -4.36 -8.12 16.86
C VAL A 407 -4.28 -6.59 16.90
N SER A 408 -4.13 -5.93 15.76
CA SER A 408 -4.04 -4.47 15.70
C SER A 408 -5.30 -3.78 16.26
N LEU A 409 -6.50 -4.30 15.97
CA LEU A 409 -7.74 -3.79 16.52
C LEU A 409 -7.81 -3.99 18.04
N LYS A 410 -7.44 -5.18 18.53
CA LYS A 410 -7.39 -5.45 19.97
C LYS A 410 -6.39 -4.57 20.72
N LEU A 411 -5.22 -4.33 20.12
CA LEU A 411 -4.24 -3.43 20.69
C LEU A 411 -4.74 -1.97 20.75
N CYS A 412 -5.51 -1.52 19.77
CA CYS A 412 -6.15 -0.21 19.79
C CYS A 412 -7.24 -0.11 20.86
N ASP A 413 -8.01 -1.20 21.08
CA ASP A 413 -9.01 -1.26 22.17
C ASP A 413 -8.33 -1.17 23.56
N ILE A 414 -7.16 -1.79 23.75
CA ILE A 414 -6.37 -1.71 25.00
C ILE A 414 -5.84 -0.28 25.21
N GLU A 415 -5.40 0.38 24.14
CA GLU A 415 -4.82 1.74 24.19
C GLU A 415 -5.85 2.81 24.56
N LYS A 416 -7.16 2.53 24.39
CA LYS A 416 -8.29 3.43 24.70
C LYS A 416 -8.10 4.84 24.16
N THR A 417 -7.88 4.93 22.86
CA THR A 417 -7.73 6.23 22.17
C THR A 417 -9.00 7.08 22.27
N ASN A 418 -8.84 8.40 22.43
CA ASN A 418 -9.97 9.31 22.72
C ASN A 418 -10.74 9.77 21.49
N SER A 419 -10.16 9.65 20.30
CA SER A 419 -10.78 10.04 19.04
C SER A 419 -10.69 8.94 17.99
N PHE A 420 -11.62 8.96 17.04
CA PHE A 420 -11.58 8.03 15.91
C PHE A 420 -10.30 8.23 15.06
N ALA A 421 -9.88 9.48 14.85
CA ALA A 421 -8.67 9.81 14.11
C ALA A 421 -7.41 9.24 14.79
N ALA A 422 -7.32 9.32 16.13
CA ALA A 422 -6.23 8.72 16.90
C ALA A 422 -6.24 7.18 16.80
N THR A 423 -7.42 6.55 16.87
CA THR A 423 -7.58 5.09 16.68
C THR A 423 -7.11 4.67 15.29
N GLU A 424 -7.54 5.38 14.25
CA GLU A 424 -7.13 5.10 12.87
C GLU A 424 -5.62 5.25 12.68
N ARG A 425 -5.02 6.29 13.27
CA ARG A 425 -3.57 6.52 13.25
C ARG A 425 -2.81 5.37 13.91
N SER A 426 -3.21 4.99 15.11
CA SER A 426 -2.58 3.89 15.86
C SER A 426 -2.75 2.54 15.16
N PHE A 427 -3.95 2.26 14.65
CA PHE A 427 -4.23 1.06 13.85
C PHE A 427 -3.35 1.01 12.59
N THR A 428 -3.25 2.12 11.86
CA THR A 428 -2.46 2.20 10.64
C THR A 428 -1.00 1.86 10.87
N VAL A 429 -0.39 2.44 11.92
CA VAL A 429 1.02 2.17 12.23
C VAL A 429 1.23 0.70 12.58
N LYS A 430 0.41 0.13 13.49
CA LYS A 430 0.54 -1.27 13.93
C LYS A 430 0.31 -2.23 12.77
N MET A 431 -0.78 -2.07 12.04
CA MET A 431 -1.12 -2.95 10.93
C MET A 431 -0.10 -2.89 9.81
N PHE A 432 0.38 -1.69 9.45
CA PHE A 432 1.44 -1.54 8.44
C PHE A 432 2.73 -2.22 8.90
N THR A 433 3.15 -2.00 10.15
CA THR A 433 4.38 -2.62 10.69
C THR A 433 4.29 -4.15 10.64
N PHE A 434 3.21 -4.75 11.12
CA PHE A 434 3.03 -6.19 11.08
C PHE A 434 3.00 -6.74 9.65
N GLN A 435 2.28 -6.05 8.75
CA GLN A 435 2.19 -6.46 7.35
C GLN A 435 3.53 -6.31 6.63
N PHE A 436 4.29 -5.26 6.93
CA PHE A 436 5.62 -5.06 6.40
C PHE A 436 6.54 -6.23 6.76
N PHE A 437 6.66 -6.58 8.03
CA PHE A 437 7.51 -7.71 8.44
C PHE A 437 6.99 -9.05 7.92
N THR A 438 5.69 -9.25 7.82
CA THR A 438 5.10 -10.47 7.20
C THR A 438 5.55 -10.65 5.75
N LEU A 439 5.66 -9.56 4.99
CA LEU A 439 5.99 -9.61 3.57
C LEU A 439 7.50 -9.56 3.30
N PHE A 440 8.23 -8.77 4.08
CA PHE A 440 9.61 -8.43 3.77
C PHE A 440 10.65 -9.24 4.55
N SER A 441 10.31 -9.91 5.67
CA SER A 441 11.31 -10.65 6.46
C SER A 441 12.00 -11.77 5.69
N SER A 442 11.25 -12.52 4.87
CA SER A 442 11.83 -13.56 4.00
C SER A 442 12.74 -12.97 2.90
N LEU A 443 12.39 -11.79 2.36
CA LEU A 443 13.21 -11.09 1.37
C LEU A 443 14.52 -10.56 1.99
N PHE A 444 14.45 -10.02 3.19
CA PHE A 444 15.64 -9.60 3.93
C PHE A 444 16.57 -10.78 4.21
N TYR A 445 16.01 -11.94 4.56
CA TYR A 445 16.80 -13.16 4.73
C TYR A 445 17.52 -13.55 3.42
N VAL A 446 16.79 -13.62 2.31
CA VAL A 446 17.38 -13.97 1.00
C VAL A 446 18.40 -12.93 0.54
N ALA A 447 18.15 -11.66 0.78
CA ALA A 447 19.04 -10.59 0.36
C ALA A 447 20.36 -10.57 1.14
N PHE A 448 20.35 -10.82 2.45
CA PHE A 448 21.50 -10.52 3.32
C PHE A 448 22.09 -11.73 4.03
N PHE A 449 21.35 -12.81 4.21
CA PHE A 449 21.79 -13.98 4.99
C PHE A 449 21.97 -15.25 4.16
N LEU A 450 21.17 -15.45 3.14
CA LEU A 450 21.28 -16.62 2.28
C LEU A 450 22.68 -16.70 1.65
N GLY A 451 23.32 -17.88 1.72
CA GLY A 451 24.64 -18.13 1.15
C GLY A 451 25.81 -17.42 1.82
N ARG A 452 25.59 -16.75 2.96
CA ARG A 452 26.64 -16.01 3.69
C ARG A 452 27.06 -16.68 4.98
N ILE A 453 26.21 -17.54 5.52
CA ILE A 453 26.38 -18.18 6.83
C ILE A 453 26.62 -19.68 6.68
N ASN A 454 26.82 -20.16 5.46
CA ASN A 454 26.83 -21.60 5.17
C ASN A 454 28.11 -22.32 5.60
N GLY A 455 29.19 -21.59 5.86
CA GLY A 455 30.51 -22.18 6.08
C GLY A 455 31.18 -22.59 4.77
N HIS A 456 32.08 -23.53 4.83
CA HIS A 456 32.88 -24.04 3.71
C HIS A 456 33.01 -25.57 3.79
N PRO A 457 33.46 -26.27 2.74
CA PRO A 457 33.76 -27.70 2.79
C PRO A 457 34.65 -28.06 3.95
N GLY A 458 34.25 -29.05 4.76
CA GLY A 458 34.91 -29.45 6.01
C GLY A 458 34.40 -28.71 7.26
N ASN A 459 33.64 -27.63 7.13
CA ASN A 459 33.05 -26.89 8.26
C ASN A 459 31.74 -26.19 7.84
N TYR A 460 30.77 -26.98 7.36
CA TYR A 460 29.47 -26.45 7.01
C TYR A 460 28.56 -26.19 8.21
N VAL A 461 27.84 -25.08 8.20
CA VAL A 461 26.79 -24.81 9.18
C VAL A 461 25.55 -25.64 8.87
N ARG A 462 25.10 -26.42 9.90
CA ARG A 462 23.90 -27.25 9.79
C ARG A 462 22.84 -26.81 10.80
N ILE A 463 21.61 -26.73 10.35
CA ILE A 463 20.43 -26.47 11.20
C ILE A 463 19.58 -27.75 11.21
N ALA A 464 19.28 -28.27 12.40
CA ALA A 464 18.52 -29.53 12.57
C ALA A 464 19.12 -30.74 11.79
N GLY A 465 20.45 -30.79 11.62
CA GLY A 465 21.12 -31.84 10.86
C GLY A 465 21.14 -31.65 9.33
N TRP A 466 20.58 -30.57 8.82
CA TRP A 466 20.58 -30.23 7.41
C TRP A 466 21.49 -29.02 7.12
N ARG A 467 22.25 -29.12 6.02
CA ARG A 467 23.13 -28.05 5.55
C ARG A 467 22.30 -26.89 5.05
N LEU A 468 22.71 -25.67 5.35
CA LEU A 468 22.05 -24.47 4.83
C LEU A 468 22.19 -24.38 3.31
N GLU A 469 21.13 -23.84 2.69
CA GLU A 469 21.09 -23.62 1.25
C GLU A 469 22.17 -22.64 0.80
N GLU A 470 22.92 -22.97 -0.24
CA GLU A 470 23.91 -22.11 -0.87
C GLU A 470 23.29 -21.31 -2.00
N CYS A 471 23.82 -20.10 -2.21
CA CYS A 471 23.49 -19.35 -3.41
C CYS A 471 24.08 -20.04 -4.64
N HIS A 472 23.43 -19.79 -5.75
CA HIS A 472 23.97 -20.18 -7.04
C HIS A 472 25.34 -19.52 -7.30
N PRO A 473 26.31 -20.14 -7.98
CA PRO A 473 27.62 -19.55 -8.29
C PRO A 473 27.53 -18.20 -9.02
N SER A 474 26.48 -17.97 -9.80
CA SER A 474 26.23 -16.70 -10.47
C SER A 474 25.66 -15.59 -9.56
N GLY A 475 25.49 -15.81 -8.26
CA GLY A 475 25.05 -14.84 -7.27
C GLY A 475 23.70 -15.12 -6.64
N CYS A 476 23.49 -14.53 -5.45
CA CYS A 476 22.25 -14.65 -4.68
C CYS A 476 21.13 -13.69 -5.15
N LEU A 477 21.47 -12.73 -6.02
CA LEU A 477 20.54 -11.70 -6.45
C LEU A 477 19.40 -12.26 -7.29
N THR A 478 19.65 -13.34 -8.02
CA THR A 478 18.63 -14.04 -8.83
C THR A 478 17.55 -14.68 -7.96
N ASP A 479 17.92 -15.26 -6.82
CA ASP A 479 16.94 -15.84 -5.88
C ASP A 479 16.04 -14.76 -5.29
N LEU A 480 16.61 -13.60 -4.95
CA LEU A 480 15.86 -12.42 -4.51
C LEU A 480 14.91 -11.90 -5.60
N PHE A 481 15.40 -11.84 -6.85
CA PHE A 481 14.59 -11.45 -8.00
C PHE A 481 13.39 -12.39 -8.19
N ILE A 482 13.63 -13.70 -8.21
CA ILE A 482 12.56 -14.70 -8.39
C ILE A 482 11.51 -14.56 -7.29
N GLN A 483 11.92 -14.45 -6.04
CA GLN A 483 11.01 -14.31 -4.92
C GLN A 483 10.20 -13.02 -5.00
N MET A 484 10.83 -11.89 -5.34
CA MET A 484 10.12 -10.63 -5.55
C MET A 484 9.13 -10.70 -6.72
N ALA A 485 9.55 -11.26 -7.85
CA ALA A 485 8.70 -11.40 -9.03
C ALA A 485 7.47 -12.27 -8.73
N VAL A 486 7.64 -13.39 -8.03
CA VAL A 486 6.54 -14.25 -7.61
C VAL A 486 5.57 -13.49 -6.69
N ILE A 487 6.08 -12.79 -5.67
CA ILE A 487 5.21 -12.03 -4.76
C ILE A 487 4.46 -10.93 -5.52
N MET A 488 5.15 -10.12 -6.33
CA MET A 488 4.53 -9.01 -7.06
C MET A 488 3.50 -9.49 -8.09
N LEU A 489 3.81 -10.55 -8.84
CA LEU A 489 2.91 -11.04 -9.89
C LEU A 489 1.73 -11.83 -9.30
N LEU A 490 2.02 -12.85 -8.47
CA LEU A 490 0.95 -13.74 -7.97
C LEU A 490 0.07 -13.04 -6.95
N LYS A 491 0.67 -12.40 -5.93
CA LYS A 491 -0.11 -11.75 -4.87
C LYS A 491 -0.98 -10.65 -5.45
N GLN A 492 -0.42 -9.77 -6.31
CA GLN A 492 -1.14 -8.65 -6.87
C GLN A 492 -2.26 -9.11 -7.80
N THR A 493 -1.97 -10.05 -8.70
CA THR A 493 -2.97 -10.57 -9.64
C THR A 493 -4.10 -11.28 -8.91
N LEU A 494 -3.78 -12.14 -7.95
CA LEU A 494 -4.80 -12.86 -7.18
C LEU A 494 -5.63 -11.91 -6.31
N ASN A 495 -5.00 -10.92 -5.68
CA ASN A 495 -5.70 -9.91 -4.90
C ASN A 495 -6.72 -9.17 -5.76
N ASN A 496 -6.31 -8.63 -6.90
CA ASN A 496 -7.20 -7.89 -7.81
C ASN A 496 -8.36 -8.76 -8.31
N ILE A 497 -8.11 -10.03 -8.62
CA ILE A 497 -9.15 -10.97 -9.02
C ILE A 497 -10.16 -11.18 -7.89
N PHE A 498 -9.70 -11.48 -6.68
CA PHE A 498 -10.60 -11.74 -5.55
C PHE A 498 -11.35 -10.48 -5.12
N GLU A 499 -10.67 -9.34 -5.11
CA GLU A 499 -11.23 -8.06 -4.71
C GLU A 499 -12.37 -7.60 -5.63
N PHE A 500 -12.27 -7.86 -6.91
CA PHE A 500 -13.34 -7.60 -7.87
C PHE A 500 -14.41 -8.69 -7.86
N THR A 501 -13.99 -9.96 -7.90
CA THR A 501 -14.89 -11.10 -8.14
C THR A 501 -15.82 -11.35 -6.95
N VAL A 502 -15.33 -11.22 -5.72
CA VAL A 502 -16.12 -11.51 -4.52
C VAL A 502 -17.27 -10.50 -4.33
N PRO A 503 -17.08 -9.16 -4.36
CA PRO A 503 -18.17 -8.20 -4.29
C PRO A 503 -19.12 -8.30 -5.49
N TRP A 504 -18.58 -8.53 -6.69
CA TRP A 504 -19.38 -8.71 -7.89
C TRP A 504 -20.29 -9.92 -7.78
N LEU A 505 -19.79 -11.08 -7.37
CA LEU A 505 -20.55 -12.31 -7.18
C LEU A 505 -21.62 -12.14 -6.09
N LYS A 506 -21.26 -11.56 -4.94
CA LYS A 506 -22.21 -11.22 -3.86
C LYS A 506 -23.33 -10.30 -4.38
N SER A 507 -22.98 -9.28 -5.13
CA SER A 507 -23.95 -8.35 -5.73
C SER A 507 -24.87 -9.07 -6.74
N CYS A 508 -24.31 -9.96 -7.57
CA CYS A 508 -25.10 -10.76 -8.53
C CYS A 508 -26.07 -11.72 -7.84
N LEU A 509 -25.61 -12.44 -6.82
CA LEU A 509 -26.44 -13.38 -6.06
C LEU A 509 -27.58 -12.65 -5.33
N ARG A 510 -27.28 -11.58 -4.61
CA ARG A 510 -28.27 -10.74 -3.92
C ARG A 510 -29.26 -10.09 -4.90
N ARG A 511 -28.80 -9.64 -6.07
CA ARG A 511 -29.65 -9.06 -7.10
C ARG A 511 -30.65 -10.05 -7.69
N ASN A 512 -30.27 -11.32 -7.84
CA ASN A 512 -31.16 -12.35 -8.35
C ASN A 512 -32.30 -12.66 -7.36
N THR A 513 -32.03 -12.57 -6.06
CA THR A 513 -33.04 -12.69 -5.00
C THR A 513 -34.00 -11.50 -5.00
N ALA A 514 -33.53 -10.28 -5.30
CA ALA A 514 -34.31 -9.03 -5.32
C ALA A 514 -35.22 -8.86 -6.54
N LYS A 515 -35.13 -9.73 -7.56
CA LYS A 515 -35.98 -9.61 -8.77
C LYS A 515 -37.48 -9.86 -8.51
N LYS A 516 -37.84 -10.41 -7.34
CA LYS A 516 -39.25 -10.68 -6.99
C LYS A 516 -40.07 -9.46 -6.58
N LEU A 517 -39.44 -8.29 -6.40
CA LEU A 517 -40.18 -7.03 -6.18
C LEU A 517 -40.68 -6.45 -7.50
N GLN A 518 -41.63 -7.15 -8.10
CA GLN A 518 -42.32 -6.63 -9.29
C GLN A 518 -43.34 -5.59 -8.90
N ARG A 519 -43.32 -4.50 -9.67
CA ARG A 519 -44.22 -3.36 -9.81
C ARG A 519 -45.70 -3.69 -9.43
N LYS A 520 -46.07 -3.47 -8.17
CA LYS A 520 -47.47 -3.48 -7.75
C LYS A 520 -48.07 -2.09 -7.54
N CYS A 521 -47.39 -1.02 -7.94
CA CYS A 521 -47.88 0.34 -7.74
C CYS A 521 -48.33 0.97 -9.08
N GLY A 522 -49.60 0.97 -9.32
CA GLY A 522 -50.26 1.62 -10.50
C GLY A 522 -50.11 3.15 -10.52
N HIS A 523 -49.79 3.79 -9.39
CA HIS A 523 -49.73 5.26 -9.26
C HIS A 523 -48.35 5.85 -9.49
N CYS A 524 -47.31 5.05 -9.64
CA CYS A 524 -45.91 5.51 -9.85
C CYS A 524 -45.53 5.72 -11.34
N TYR A 525 -46.43 6.16 -12.17
CA TYR A 525 -46.13 6.37 -13.59
C TYR A 525 -45.15 7.53 -13.87
N ARG A 526 -44.94 8.45 -12.91
CA ARG A 526 -44.07 9.62 -13.03
C ARG A 526 -43.00 9.75 -11.90
N LYS A 527 -42.70 8.69 -11.13
CA LYS A 527 -41.66 8.69 -10.06
C LYS A 527 -41.88 9.63 -8.87
N THR A 528 -42.93 10.35 -8.77
CA THR A 528 -43.24 11.29 -7.72
C THR A 528 -44.69 11.20 -7.34
N CYS A 529 -44.96 11.02 -6.04
CA CYS A 529 -46.30 11.21 -5.48
C CYS A 529 -46.36 12.63 -4.89
N ARG A 530 -47.51 13.27 -4.93
CA ARG A 530 -47.78 14.51 -4.19
C ARG A 530 -48.42 14.14 -2.86
N ASP A 531 -47.88 14.68 -1.76
CA ASP A 531 -48.57 14.61 -0.48
C ASP A 531 -49.77 15.55 -0.42
N GLU A 532 -50.60 15.43 0.63
CA GLU A 532 -51.79 16.25 0.83
C GLU A 532 -51.51 17.77 0.88
N GLN A 533 -50.22 18.14 1.06
CA GLN A 533 -49.75 19.55 1.06
C GLN A 533 -49.11 19.95 -0.26
N GLY A 534 -49.27 19.14 -1.33
CA GLY A 534 -48.75 19.41 -2.68
C GLY A 534 -47.24 19.21 -2.86
N ARG A 535 -46.51 18.72 -1.86
CA ARG A 535 -45.05 18.46 -1.91
C ARG A 535 -44.79 17.15 -2.66
N VAL A 536 -43.76 17.15 -3.47
CA VAL A 536 -43.38 16.01 -4.27
C VAL A 536 -42.46 15.08 -3.46
N GLU A 537 -43.01 13.98 -2.92
CA GLU A 537 -42.27 12.94 -2.26
C GLU A 537 -42.29 11.61 -3.04
N PRO A 538 -41.22 10.80 -3.02
CA PRO A 538 -41.26 9.44 -3.53
C PRO A 538 -42.19 8.58 -2.64
N CYS A 539 -43.05 7.75 -3.25
CA CYS A 539 -43.90 6.82 -2.51
C CYS A 539 -43.06 5.78 -1.76
N ASP A 540 -43.62 5.13 -0.75
CA ASP A 540 -42.93 4.18 0.12
C ASP A 540 -42.30 3.01 -0.66
N ILE A 541 -42.94 2.51 -1.71
CA ILE A 541 -42.39 1.48 -2.58
C ILE A 541 -41.15 1.99 -3.34
N CYS A 542 -41.15 3.26 -3.78
CA CYS A 542 -39.97 3.85 -4.41
C CYS A 542 -38.83 4.12 -3.45
N LYS A 543 -39.14 4.53 -2.20
CA LYS A 543 -38.17 4.66 -1.11
C LYS A 543 -37.57 3.30 -0.80
N LEU A 544 -38.39 2.28 -0.55
CA LEU A 544 -37.97 0.92 -0.21
C LEU A 544 -37.10 0.31 -1.32
N ARG A 545 -37.48 0.47 -2.59
CA ARG A 545 -36.69 -0.02 -3.73
C ARG A 545 -35.30 0.62 -3.78
N ASP A 546 -35.19 1.86 -3.38
CA ASP A 546 -33.90 2.55 -3.32
C ASP A 546 -33.03 2.09 -2.15
N TRP A 547 -33.66 1.87 -1.00
CA TRP A 547 -32.99 1.32 0.17
C TRP A 547 -32.51 -0.11 -0.06
N LEU A 548 -33.34 -0.98 -0.62
CA LEU A 548 -32.98 -2.36 -0.98
C LEU A 548 -31.84 -2.41 -1.99
N ARG A 549 -31.82 -1.50 -2.98
CA ARG A 549 -30.72 -1.45 -3.92
C ARG A 549 -29.39 -1.19 -3.23
N ASN A 550 -29.34 -0.28 -2.25
CA ASN A 550 -28.15 0.02 -1.48
C ASN A 550 -27.84 -1.08 -0.44
N TYR A 551 -28.87 -1.68 0.14
CA TYR A 551 -28.74 -2.79 1.08
C TYR A 551 -28.05 -4.02 0.44
N HIS A 552 -28.32 -4.32 -0.82
CA HIS A 552 -27.74 -5.46 -1.54
C HIS A 552 -26.30 -5.23 -2.03
N LEU A 553 -25.77 -4.03 -1.93
CA LEU A 553 -24.36 -3.76 -2.20
C LEU A 553 -23.48 -4.37 -1.10
N ALA A 554 -22.20 -4.59 -1.41
CA ALA A 554 -21.24 -5.06 -0.43
C ALA A 554 -21.07 -4.05 0.70
N ASP A 555 -20.92 -4.56 1.93
CA ASP A 555 -20.69 -3.72 3.10
C ASP A 555 -19.33 -3.02 3.01
N THR A 556 -19.29 -1.76 3.40
CA THR A 556 -18.06 -0.99 3.56
C THR A 556 -17.69 -0.90 5.03
N ASP A 557 -16.46 -1.26 5.36
CA ASP A 557 -15.91 -1.07 6.69
C ASP A 557 -15.38 0.36 6.86
N ALA A 558 -15.29 0.82 8.10
CA ALA A 558 -14.67 2.10 8.45
C ALA A 558 -13.20 2.20 7.99
N PHE A 559 -12.55 1.06 7.84
CA PHE A 559 -11.17 0.90 7.41
C PHE A 559 -11.01 0.42 5.95
N SER A 560 -12.06 0.47 5.12
CA SER A 560 -11.94 -0.01 3.73
C SER A 560 -10.89 0.78 2.94
N LEU A 561 -10.89 2.11 3.02
CA LEU A 561 -9.88 2.94 2.37
C LEU A 561 -8.44 2.68 2.89
N PHE A 562 -8.30 2.23 4.14
CA PHE A 562 -7.02 1.82 4.68
C PHE A 562 -6.41 0.63 3.91
N ASN A 563 -7.23 -0.34 3.52
CA ASN A 563 -6.75 -1.52 2.77
C ASN A 563 -6.18 -1.11 1.41
N GLU A 564 -6.86 -0.18 0.71
CA GLU A 564 -6.41 0.36 -0.57
C GLU A 564 -5.05 1.08 -0.43
N PHE A 565 -4.92 1.95 0.57
CA PHE A 565 -3.65 2.59 0.86
C PHE A 565 -2.56 1.57 1.21
N LEU A 566 -2.86 0.59 2.06
CA LEU A 566 -1.90 -0.43 2.46
C LEU A 566 -1.35 -1.20 1.27
N GLU A 567 -2.21 -1.59 0.34
CA GLU A 567 -1.82 -2.33 -0.85
C GLU A 567 -0.87 -1.52 -1.73
N MET A 568 -1.22 -0.27 -2.01
CA MET A 568 -0.41 0.61 -2.83
C MET A 568 0.91 1.04 -2.15
N VAL A 569 0.92 1.23 -0.84
CA VAL A 569 2.15 1.56 -0.08
C VAL A 569 3.08 0.34 0.01
N VAL A 570 2.54 -0.86 0.15
CA VAL A 570 3.34 -2.10 0.07
C VAL A 570 3.94 -2.26 -1.33
N GLN A 571 3.18 -2.00 -2.39
CA GLN A 571 3.70 -2.00 -3.76
C GLN A 571 4.82 -0.96 -3.93
N PHE A 572 4.64 0.26 -3.41
CA PHE A 572 5.68 1.30 -3.40
C PHE A 572 6.94 0.81 -2.68
N SER A 573 6.79 0.07 -1.58
CA SER A 573 7.93 -0.51 -0.85
C SER A 573 8.70 -1.52 -1.70
N PHE A 574 8.02 -2.40 -2.44
CA PHE A 574 8.67 -3.34 -3.38
C PHE A 574 9.42 -2.61 -4.50
N THR A 575 8.83 -1.55 -5.06
CA THR A 575 9.45 -0.79 -6.17
C THR A 575 10.61 0.09 -5.74
N THR A 576 10.82 0.30 -4.43
CA THR A 576 11.87 1.18 -3.92
C THR A 576 12.94 0.46 -3.12
N ILE A 577 12.58 -0.49 -2.22
CA ILE A 577 13.53 -1.11 -1.27
C ILE A 577 14.48 -2.09 -1.96
N PHE A 578 13.99 -2.90 -2.90
CA PHE A 578 14.76 -3.94 -3.59
C PHE A 578 14.86 -3.73 -5.10
N VAL A 579 14.77 -2.50 -5.54
CA VAL A 579 14.80 -2.18 -6.98
C VAL A 579 16.11 -2.58 -7.65
N ALA A 580 17.21 -2.62 -6.90
CA ALA A 580 18.50 -3.12 -7.36
C ALA A 580 18.46 -4.61 -7.77
N ALA A 581 17.54 -5.40 -7.21
CA ALA A 581 17.36 -6.80 -7.62
C ALA A 581 16.37 -6.96 -8.76
N PHE A 582 15.44 -6.01 -8.97
CA PHE A 582 14.39 -6.13 -9.96
C PHE A 582 14.09 -4.80 -10.69
N PRO A 583 14.87 -4.45 -11.72
CA PRO A 583 14.68 -3.19 -12.47
C PRO A 583 13.32 -3.04 -13.16
N LEU A 584 12.62 -4.14 -13.43
CA LEU A 584 11.27 -4.12 -14.03
C LEU A 584 10.14 -3.91 -13.00
N ALA A 585 10.44 -3.86 -11.70
CA ALA A 585 9.42 -3.65 -10.66
C ALA A 585 8.58 -2.37 -10.88
N PRO A 586 9.15 -1.21 -11.26
CA PRO A 586 8.36 -0.01 -11.57
C PRO A 586 7.44 -0.18 -12.78
N LEU A 587 7.81 -0.98 -13.77
CA LEU A 587 6.94 -1.28 -14.92
C LEU A 587 5.74 -2.11 -14.49
N LEU A 588 5.96 -3.17 -13.70
CA LEU A 588 4.86 -3.98 -13.17
C LEU A 588 3.93 -3.16 -12.29
N ALA A 589 4.48 -2.32 -11.42
CA ALA A 589 3.71 -1.39 -10.60
C ALA A 589 2.90 -0.39 -11.44
N LEU A 590 3.48 0.14 -12.52
CA LEU A 590 2.79 1.04 -13.43
C LEU A 590 1.58 0.37 -14.09
N ILE A 591 1.78 -0.84 -14.60
CA ILE A 591 0.70 -1.64 -15.22
C ILE A 591 -0.39 -1.91 -14.18
N ASN A 592 -0.02 -2.38 -13.00
CA ASN A 592 -0.98 -2.64 -11.92
C ASN A 592 -1.79 -1.39 -11.55
N ASN A 593 -1.15 -0.24 -11.35
CA ASN A 593 -1.82 0.99 -10.96
C ASN A 593 -2.85 1.47 -11.99
N ILE A 594 -2.58 1.25 -13.28
CA ILE A 594 -3.54 1.59 -14.34
C ILE A 594 -4.83 0.79 -14.18
N PHE A 595 -4.72 -0.51 -13.85
CA PHE A 595 -5.88 -1.36 -13.59
C PHE A 595 -6.53 -1.04 -12.25
N GLU A 596 -5.74 -0.89 -11.19
CA GLU A 596 -6.17 -0.65 -9.81
C GLU A 596 -7.04 0.59 -9.68
N ILE A 597 -6.60 1.72 -10.24
CA ILE A 597 -7.39 2.96 -10.26
C ILE A 597 -8.82 2.71 -10.78
N ARG A 598 -8.99 1.85 -11.77
CA ARG A 598 -10.32 1.57 -12.35
C ARG A 598 -11.09 0.52 -11.56
N LEU A 599 -10.38 -0.44 -11.04
CA LEU A 599 -10.94 -1.50 -10.21
C LEU A 599 -11.55 -0.89 -8.95
N ASP A 600 -10.79 -0.07 -8.23
CA ASP A 600 -11.25 0.68 -7.05
C ASP A 600 -12.42 1.62 -7.38
N ALA A 601 -12.33 2.35 -8.49
CA ALA A 601 -13.40 3.24 -8.92
C ALA A 601 -14.71 2.48 -9.19
N ILE A 602 -14.64 1.32 -9.85
CA ILE A 602 -15.80 0.46 -10.11
C ILE A 602 -16.33 -0.13 -8.81
N LYS A 603 -15.44 -0.61 -7.93
CA LYS A 603 -15.78 -1.16 -6.63
C LYS A 603 -16.56 -0.15 -5.79
N MET A 604 -15.99 1.03 -5.54
CA MET A 604 -16.61 2.08 -4.72
C MET A 604 -17.89 2.67 -5.34
N ALA A 605 -17.97 2.80 -6.67
CA ALA A 605 -19.13 3.44 -7.32
C ALA A 605 -20.26 2.49 -7.69
N ARG A 606 -20.02 1.16 -7.78
CA ARG A 606 -21.00 0.20 -8.28
C ARG A 606 -21.26 -1.00 -7.39
N LEU A 607 -20.26 -1.51 -6.69
CA LEU A 607 -20.31 -2.80 -6.00
C LEU A 607 -20.48 -2.65 -4.49
N GLU A 608 -19.98 -1.57 -3.92
CA GLU A 608 -20.01 -1.29 -2.50
C GLU A 608 -21.04 -0.23 -2.12
N ARG A 609 -21.45 -0.23 -0.85
CA ARG A 609 -22.21 0.86 -0.24
C ARG A 609 -21.37 2.13 -0.23
N ARG A 610 -22.05 3.27 -0.21
CA ARG A 610 -21.34 4.57 -0.19
C ARG A 610 -20.51 4.70 1.08
N LEU A 611 -19.24 5.00 0.91
CA LEU A 611 -18.36 5.35 2.03
C LEU A 611 -18.84 6.62 2.73
N VAL A 612 -18.69 6.67 4.05
CA VAL A 612 -18.94 7.87 4.83
C VAL A 612 -17.92 8.93 4.45
N PRO A 613 -18.34 10.07 3.89
CA PRO A 613 -17.42 11.12 3.49
C PRO A 613 -16.65 11.67 4.70
N ARG A 614 -15.33 11.76 4.59
CA ARG A 614 -14.47 12.36 5.62
C ARG A 614 -13.71 13.52 5.04
N LYS A 615 -13.58 14.57 5.84
CA LYS A 615 -12.84 15.78 5.49
C LYS A 615 -11.44 15.68 6.09
N THR A 616 -10.42 15.94 5.30
CA THR A 616 -9.02 15.92 5.72
C THR A 616 -8.18 16.76 4.76
N ASN A 617 -7.02 17.21 5.24
CA ASN A 617 -6.05 17.97 4.46
C ASN A 617 -4.82 17.15 4.05
N ASP A 618 -4.70 15.90 4.52
CA ASP A 618 -3.57 15.02 4.22
C ASP A 618 -4.03 13.55 4.09
N ILE A 619 -3.14 12.72 3.56
CA ILE A 619 -3.25 11.25 3.61
C ILE A 619 -2.89 10.68 4.99
N GLY A 620 -2.70 11.56 5.99
CA GLY A 620 -2.45 11.21 7.37
C GLY A 620 -1.10 10.54 7.60
N VAL A 621 -1.11 9.47 8.39
CA VAL A 621 0.11 8.72 8.77
C VAL A 621 0.86 8.15 7.57
N TRP A 622 0.18 7.89 6.45
CA TRP A 622 0.80 7.35 5.25
C TRP A 622 1.94 8.20 4.71
N THR A 623 1.89 9.53 4.90
CA THR A 623 3.01 10.40 4.54
C THR A 623 4.28 10.03 5.31
N LYS A 624 4.17 9.80 6.63
CA LYS A 624 5.29 9.40 7.48
C LYS A 624 5.78 7.97 7.16
N VAL A 625 4.85 7.07 6.86
CA VAL A 625 5.18 5.70 6.43
C VAL A 625 5.99 5.72 5.13
N LEU A 626 5.58 6.50 4.15
CA LEU A 626 6.32 6.65 2.89
C LEU A 626 7.71 7.28 3.10
N GLU A 627 7.83 8.25 4.00
CA GLU A 627 9.14 8.83 4.39
C GLU A 627 10.06 7.77 5.02
N ALA A 628 9.53 6.94 5.91
CA ALA A 628 10.28 5.83 6.52
C ALA A 628 10.71 4.78 5.48
N ILE A 629 9.83 4.42 4.56
CA ILE A 629 10.14 3.53 3.44
C ILE A 629 11.25 4.13 2.56
N GLY A 630 11.18 5.44 2.28
CA GLY A 630 12.21 6.13 1.50
C GLY A 630 13.60 6.05 2.13
N VAL A 631 13.70 6.20 3.45
CA VAL A 631 14.97 6.03 4.19
C VAL A 631 15.42 4.57 4.13
N LEU A 632 14.52 3.64 4.40
CA LEU A 632 14.84 2.20 4.36
C LEU A 632 15.27 1.77 2.95
N ALA A 633 14.69 2.33 1.91
CA ALA A 633 15.06 2.06 0.52
C ALA A 633 16.51 2.46 0.20
N VAL A 634 16.98 3.60 0.72
CA VAL A 634 18.38 4.02 0.54
C VAL A 634 19.33 3.00 1.17
N ILE A 635 19.09 2.63 2.43
CA ILE A 635 19.91 1.67 3.16
C ILE A 635 19.88 0.30 2.49
N ALA A 636 18.70 -0.20 2.17
CA ALA A 636 18.52 -1.53 1.58
C ALA A 636 19.17 -1.65 0.19
N ASN A 637 18.99 -0.67 -0.69
CA ASN A 637 19.63 -0.70 -2.01
C ASN A 637 21.16 -0.60 -1.92
N GLY A 638 21.68 0.25 -1.05
CA GLY A 638 23.12 0.31 -0.76
C GLY A 638 23.68 -1.04 -0.31
N LEU A 639 22.97 -1.71 0.61
CA LEU A 639 23.33 -3.04 1.10
C LEU A 639 23.14 -4.13 0.02
N VAL A 640 22.08 -4.11 -0.78
CA VAL A 640 21.89 -5.09 -1.85
C VAL A 640 23.01 -5.00 -2.88
N ILE A 641 23.38 -3.80 -3.31
CA ILE A 641 24.49 -3.61 -4.25
C ILE A 641 25.84 -3.99 -3.59
N GLY A 642 26.08 -3.52 -2.37
CA GLY A 642 27.35 -3.76 -1.68
C GLY A 642 27.54 -5.21 -1.26
N VAL A 643 26.48 -5.91 -0.83
CA VAL A 643 26.57 -7.24 -0.25
C VAL A 643 26.11 -8.33 -1.22
N SER A 644 24.94 -8.18 -1.88
CA SER A 644 24.29 -9.25 -2.64
C SER A 644 24.68 -9.27 -4.11
N SER A 645 24.92 -8.13 -4.73
CA SER A 645 25.39 -8.02 -6.10
C SER A 645 26.89 -8.31 -6.20
N ASP A 646 27.30 -8.80 -7.36
CA ASP A 646 28.72 -9.00 -7.72
C ASP A 646 29.39 -7.74 -8.25
N PHE A 647 28.73 -6.60 -8.22
CA PHE A 647 29.28 -5.34 -8.72
C PHE A 647 30.61 -4.95 -8.03
N VAL A 648 30.67 -4.98 -6.71
CA VAL A 648 31.88 -4.61 -5.95
C VAL A 648 33.01 -5.62 -6.16
N PRO A 649 32.81 -6.94 -6.08
CA PRO A 649 33.85 -7.91 -6.44
C PRO A 649 34.39 -7.73 -7.86
N ARG A 650 33.52 -7.51 -8.85
CA ARG A 650 33.93 -7.25 -10.26
C ARG A 650 34.77 -5.97 -10.35
N LEU A 651 34.40 -4.93 -9.61
CA LEU A 651 35.16 -3.67 -9.57
C LEU A 651 36.56 -3.88 -9.00
N VAL A 652 36.67 -4.59 -7.88
CA VAL A 652 37.97 -4.91 -7.23
C VAL A 652 38.83 -5.76 -8.16
N TYR A 653 38.25 -6.78 -8.78
CA TYR A 653 38.97 -7.60 -9.76
C TYR A 653 39.52 -6.77 -10.92
N ARG A 654 38.67 -5.98 -11.57
CA ARG A 654 39.03 -5.13 -12.71
C ARG A 654 40.25 -4.23 -12.43
N TYR A 655 40.31 -3.63 -11.23
CA TYR A 655 41.33 -2.64 -10.91
C TYR A 655 42.57 -3.21 -10.18
N ARG A 656 42.46 -4.38 -9.57
CA ARG A 656 43.55 -4.91 -8.73
C ARG A 656 44.08 -6.28 -9.14
N TYR A 657 43.23 -7.21 -9.55
CA TYR A 657 43.60 -8.60 -9.80
C TYR A 657 43.46 -9.05 -11.27
N GLY A 658 42.64 -8.36 -12.03
CA GLY A 658 42.36 -8.66 -13.44
C GLY A 658 43.49 -8.29 -14.40
N PRO A 659 43.39 -8.72 -15.65
CA PRO A 659 44.36 -8.44 -16.69
C PRO A 659 44.64 -6.94 -16.94
N CYS A 660 43.67 -6.08 -16.61
CA CYS A 660 43.79 -4.63 -16.79
C CYS A 660 44.42 -3.90 -15.61
N ALA A 661 44.74 -4.57 -14.51
CA ALA A 661 45.32 -3.95 -13.32
C ALA A 661 46.67 -3.28 -13.62
N ASN A 662 47.43 -3.82 -14.60
CA ASN A 662 48.72 -3.28 -15.03
C ASN A 662 48.62 -2.27 -16.21
N GLY A 663 47.43 -1.73 -16.51
CA GLY A 663 47.26 -0.72 -17.58
C GLY A 663 47.23 -1.29 -19.01
N SER A 664 47.13 -2.60 -19.18
CA SER A 664 46.99 -3.22 -20.51
C SER A 664 45.61 -2.92 -21.10
N THR A 665 45.56 -2.23 -22.24
CA THR A 665 44.31 -1.83 -22.90
C THR A 665 43.78 -2.85 -23.92
N HIS A 666 44.54 -3.94 -24.18
CA HIS A 666 44.24 -4.90 -25.25
C HIS A 666 43.56 -6.21 -24.74
N ALA A 667 43.49 -6.44 -23.43
CA ALA A 667 42.89 -7.63 -22.87
C ALA A 667 41.48 -7.33 -22.36
N ASP A 668 40.58 -8.35 -22.40
CA ASP A 668 39.31 -8.26 -21.75
C ASP A 668 39.51 -8.21 -20.22
N CYS A 669 39.15 -7.11 -19.60
CA CYS A 669 39.43 -6.84 -18.18
C CYS A 669 38.73 -7.81 -17.22
N MET A 670 37.74 -8.56 -17.69
CA MET A 670 36.95 -9.50 -16.87
C MET A 670 37.32 -10.96 -17.13
N GLN A 671 38.29 -11.24 -17.99
CA GLN A 671 38.76 -12.59 -18.25
C GLN A 671 39.42 -13.21 -17.00
N GLY A 672 39.00 -14.42 -16.63
CA GLY A 672 39.48 -15.14 -15.46
C GLY A 672 38.73 -14.76 -14.15
N TYR A 673 37.79 -13.85 -14.19
CA TYR A 673 37.03 -13.42 -13.00
C TYR A 673 36.33 -14.59 -12.27
N ILE A 674 35.68 -15.47 -13.02
CA ILE A 674 34.96 -16.59 -12.46
C ILE A 674 35.89 -17.50 -11.70
N ASN A 675 37.06 -17.87 -12.29
CA ASN A 675 38.05 -18.68 -11.63
C ASN A 675 38.63 -18.02 -10.38
N ASP A 676 38.85 -16.72 -10.39
CA ASP A 676 39.35 -15.94 -9.26
C ASP A 676 38.36 -15.88 -8.06
N THR A 677 37.08 -16.09 -8.31
CA THR A 677 36.03 -16.11 -7.25
C THR A 677 35.79 -17.48 -6.65
N LEU A 678 36.52 -18.51 -7.11
CA LEU A 678 36.38 -19.88 -6.67
C LEU A 678 37.57 -20.30 -5.82
N SER A 679 37.30 -20.96 -4.70
CA SER A 679 38.26 -21.67 -3.88
C SER A 679 38.13 -23.17 -4.14
N THR A 680 39.21 -23.94 -3.97
CA THR A 680 39.24 -25.37 -4.16
C THR A 680 39.19 -26.14 -2.83
N ALA A 681 38.44 -27.21 -2.80
CA ALA A 681 38.41 -28.17 -1.69
C ALA A 681 38.98 -29.50 -2.16
N SER A 682 40.01 -29.97 -1.44
CA SER A 682 40.69 -31.21 -1.74
C SER A 682 40.25 -32.36 -0.83
N MET A 683 39.97 -33.54 -1.42
CA MET A 683 39.61 -34.73 -0.68
C MET A 683 40.79 -35.27 0.19
N SER A 684 42.00 -34.77 -0.03
CA SER A 684 43.16 -35.10 0.84
C SER A 684 43.01 -34.55 2.27
N HIS A 685 42.18 -33.52 2.44
CA HIS A 685 41.88 -32.92 3.74
C HIS A 685 40.85 -33.77 4.50
N GLN A 686 41.19 -34.21 5.71
CA GLN A 686 40.37 -35.15 6.49
C GLN A 686 38.96 -34.62 6.79
N ALA A 687 38.80 -33.30 7.07
CA ALA A 687 37.52 -32.70 7.32
C ALA A 687 36.62 -32.66 6.08
N VAL A 688 37.18 -32.34 4.89
CA VAL A 688 36.48 -32.36 3.59
C VAL A 688 36.07 -33.79 3.20
N SER A 689 37.00 -34.75 3.38
CA SER A 689 36.73 -36.16 3.12
C SER A 689 35.62 -36.72 4.02
N HIS A 690 35.52 -36.25 5.26
CA HIS A 690 34.42 -36.63 6.17
C HIS A 690 33.07 -36.05 5.73
N ASP A 691 33.00 -34.81 5.24
CA ASP A 691 31.76 -34.19 4.76
C ASP A 691 31.27 -34.86 3.47
N PHE A 692 32.15 -35.31 2.58
CA PHE A 692 31.82 -35.91 1.31
C PHE A 692 32.03 -37.43 1.27
N ASN A 693 31.94 -38.12 2.39
CA ASN A 693 32.29 -39.53 2.58
C ASN A 693 31.40 -40.54 1.84
N ARG A 694 30.31 -40.12 1.21
CA ARG A 694 29.47 -41.05 0.41
C ARG A 694 30.10 -41.27 -0.95
N LYS A 695 30.34 -42.56 -1.32
CA LYS A 695 31.02 -42.98 -2.54
C LYS A 695 30.49 -42.38 -3.86
N GLN A 696 29.23 -41.91 -3.87
CA GLN A 696 28.61 -41.34 -5.07
C GLN A 696 28.71 -39.80 -5.18
N MET A 697 29.10 -39.10 -4.10
CA MET A 697 29.08 -37.61 -4.09
C MET A 697 30.21 -37.01 -4.93
N MET A 698 31.36 -37.71 -5.05
CA MET A 698 32.51 -37.21 -5.79
C MET A 698 32.70 -37.92 -7.15
N ILE A 699 31.67 -38.61 -7.67
CA ILE A 699 31.70 -39.23 -8.99
C ILE A 699 31.06 -38.27 -9.98
N THR A 700 31.78 -37.93 -11.05
CA THR A 700 31.27 -37.12 -12.16
C THR A 700 30.29 -37.96 -13.02
N ASP A 701 29.45 -37.32 -13.82
CA ASP A 701 28.53 -37.97 -14.75
C ASP A 701 29.25 -38.91 -15.74
N THR A 702 30.55 -38.69 -15.96
CA THR A 702 31.43 -39.54 -16.75
C THR A 702 32.01 -40.76 -15.99
N GLY A 703 31.63 -40.93 -14.70
CA GLY A 703 32.10 -42.07 -13.88
C GLY A 703 33.50 -41.88 -13.29
N VAL A 704 34.13 -40.73 -13.40
CA VAL A 704 35.45 -40.42 -12.89
C VAL A 704 35.36 -39.86 -11.48
N ASN A 705 36.17 -40.39 -10.55
CA ASN A 705 36.26 -39.82 -9.19
C ASN A 705 37.00 -38.48 -9.19
N ALA A 706 36.35 -37.44 -8.75
CA ALA A 706 36.95 -36.13 -8.55
C ALA A 706 37.74 -36.11 -7.25
N THR A 707 39.00 -35.71 -7.29
CA THR A 707 39.87 -35.54 -6.12
C THR A 707 39.78 -34.15 -5.51
N GLN A 708 39.29 -33.22 -6.29
CA GLN A 708 39.10 -31.81 -5.91
C GLN A 708 37.78 -31.29 -6.46
N CYS A 709 37.15 -30.37 -5.74
CA CYS A 709 35.99 -29.62 -6.22
C CYS A 709 36.11 -28.12 -5.86
N SER A 710 35.50 -27.28 -6.65
CA SER A 710 35.50 -25.81 -6.44
C SER A 710 34.21 -25.34 -5.78
N TYR A 711 34.31 -24.30 -4.98
CA TYR A 711 33.18 -23.63 -4.35
C TYR A 711 33.42 -22.12 -4.32
N ARG A 712 32.36 -21.34 -4.20
CA ARG A 712 32.46 -19.89 -4.26
C ARG A 712 32.86 -19.31 -2.91
N ASP A 713 34.12 -18.93 -2.76
CA ASP A 713 34.69 -18.23 -1.61
C ASP A 713 36.06 -17.63 -2.00
N TYR A 714 36.68 -16.88 -1.08
CA TYR A 714 38.03 -16.35 -1.20
C TYR A 714 38.89 -16.95 -0.08
N ARG A 715 39.15 -18.27 -0.14
CA ARG A 715 39.93 -19.00 0.87
C ARG A 715 41.17 -19.63 0.26
N SER A 716 42.19 -19.79 1.09
CA SER A 716 43.41 -20.52 0.73
C SER A 716 43.09 -22.01 0.56
N ASP A 717 43.76 -22.66 -0.41
CA ASP A 717 43.58 -24.10 -0.70
C ASP A 717 44.22 -24.99 0.37
N GLU A 718 45.16 -24.45 1.15
CA GLU A 718 45.92 -25.20 2.18
C GLU A 718 45.23 -25.22 3.54
N ASP A 719 44.87 -24.04 4.08
CA ASP A 719 44.35 -23.88 5.46
C ASP A 719 42.93 -23.45 5.55
N TYR A 720 42.25 -23.24 4.41
CA TYR A 720 40.88 -22.67 4.33
C TYR A 720 40.71 -21.33 5.06
N THR A 721 41.81 -20.61 5.30
CA THR A 721 41.80 -19.26 5.87
C THR A 721 41.38 -18.23 4.85
N LEU A 722 40.77 -17.12 5.29
CA LEU A 722 40.34 -16.02 4.43
C LEU A 722 41.54 -15.29 3.83
N THR A 723 41.53 -15.12 2.49
CA THR A 723 42.62 -14.43 1.77
C THR A 723 42.57 -12.91 2.00
N SER A 724 43.70 -12.23 1.70
CA SER A 724 43.78 -10.77 1.71
C SER A 724 42.76 -10.12 0.73
N GLN A 725 42.44 -10.82 -0.35
CA GLN A 725 41.43 -10.40 -1.31
C GLN A 725 40.04 -10.32 -0.69
N PHE A 726 39.63 -11.28 0.14
CA PHE A 726 38.38 -11.23 0.88
C PHE A 726 38.26 -9.93 1.69
N TRP A 727 39.31 -9.61 2.46
CA TRP A 727 39.31 -8.42 3.30
C TRP A 727 39.27 -7.13 2.48
N LEU A 728 39.94 -7.08 1.33
CA LEU A 728 39.90 -5.94 0.43
C LEU A 728 38.48 -5.79 -0.19
N VAL A 729 37.88 -6.87 -0.67
CA VAL A 729 36.50 -6.85 -1.20
C VAL A 729 35.52 -6.37 -0.12
N LEU A 730 35.67 -6.88 1.11
CA LEU A 730 34.83 -6.47 2.23
C LEU A 730 34.99 -4.98 2.57
N ALA A 731 36.21 -4.47 2.61
CA ALA A 731 36.46 -3.05 2.84
C ALA A 731 35.86 -2.16 1.78
N VAL A 732 35.99 -2.54 0.50
CA VAL A 732 35.40 -1.79 -0.61
C VAL A 732 33.86 -1.85 -0.59
N ARG A 733 33.28 -2.96 -0.16
CA ARG A 733 31.83 -3.08 0.06
C ARG A 733 31.31 -2.08 1.07
N PHE A 734 31.95 -1.99 2.25
CA PHE A 734 31.58 -1.00 3.27
C PHE A 734 31.78 0.44 2.76
N ALA A 735 32.90 0.71 2.11
CA ALA A 735 33.17 2.03 1.53
C ALA A 735 32.10 2.42 0.49
N PHE A 736 31.70 1.49 -0.35
CA PHE A 736 30.63 1.70 -1.33
C PHE A 736 29.28 2.03 -0.67
N VAL A 737 28.88 1.25 0.35
CA VAL A 737 27.60 1.47 1.05
C VAL A 737 27.59 2.86 1.70
N ILE A 738 28.67 3.23 2.39
CA ILE A 738 28.78 4.54 3.02
C ILE A 738 28.72 5.66 1.97
N LEU A 739 29.46 5.53 0.88
CA LEU A 739 29.46 6.54 -0.19
C LEU A 739 28.07 6.66 -0.84
N PHE A 740 27.43 5.54 -1.15
CA PHE A 740 26.09 5.50 -1.73
C PHE A 740 25.08 6.22 -0.84
N GLU A 741 25.06 5.91 0.45
CA GLU A 741 24.17 6.54 1.41
C GLU A 741 24.39 8.05 1.49
N HIS A 742 25.64 8.49 1.61
CA HIS A 742 25.95 9.92 1.72
C HIS A 742 25.56 10.70 0.45
N VAL A 743 25.83 10.15 -0.73
CA VAL A 743 25.44 10.79 -2.00
C VAL A 743 23.91 10.95 -2.07
N VAL A 744 23.14 9.92 -1.73
CA VAL A 744 21.68 10.00 -1.77
C VAL A 744 21.14 10.95 -0.70
N VAL A 745 21.71 10.96 0.50
CA VAL A 745 21.35 11.91 1.57
C VAL A 745 21.60 13.35 1.15
N VAL A 746 22.76 13.66 0.56
CA VAL A 746 23.04 14.98 0.02
C VAL A 746 22.04 15.37 -1.07
N CYS A 747 21.73 14.46 -1.99
CA CYS A 747 20.69 14.70 -3.01
C CYS A 747 19.31 14.99 -2.37
N LYS A 748 18.98 14.31 -1.27
CA LYS A 748 17.75 14.56 -0.51
C LYS A 748 17.70 15.96 0.08
N PHE A 749 18.78 16.43 0.70
CA PHE A 749 18.86 17.79 1.23
C PHE A 749 18.77 18.84 0.12
N VAL A 750 19.45 18.62 -0.99
CA VAL A 750 19.39 19.49 -2.16
C VAL A 750 17.96 19.54 -2.71
N ALA A 751 17.31 18.41 -2.88
CA ALA A 751 15.93 18.32 -3.36
C ALA A 751 14.95 19.05 -2.40
N ALA A 752 15.07 18.85 -1.09
CA ALA A 752 14.24 19.52 -0.09
C ALA A 752 14.45 21.05 -0.08
N TRP A 753 15.66 21.52 -0.38
CA TRP A 753 15.96 22.94 -0.48
C TRP A 753 15.36 23.58 -1.74
N PHE A 754 15.48 22.90 -2.89
CA PHE A 754 14.98 23.44 -4.17
C PHE A 754 13.47 23.30 -4.35
N VAL A 755 12.83 22.33 -3.71
CA VAL A 755 11.40 22.05 -3.83
C VAL A 755 10.68 22.45 -2.54
N PRO A 756 10.19 23.70 -2.41
CA PRO A 756 9.45 24.10 -1.22
C PRO A 756 8.10 23.36 -1.15
N ASN A 757 7.74 22.85 0.03
CA ASN A 757 6.51 22.09 0.29
C ASN A 757 5.24 22.87 -0.09
N ASN A 758 5.26 24.20 0.12
CA ASN A 758 4.15 25.09 -0.20
C ASN A 758 4.55 26.04 -1.33
N PRO A 759 3.95 25.97 -2.51
CA PRO A 759 4.11 26.95 -3.57
C PRO A 759 3.81 28.37 -3.08
N ILE A 760 4.49 29.37 -3.60
CA ILE A 760 4.29 30.78 -3.25
C ILE A 760 2.81 31.19 -3.43
N ARG A 761 2.17 30.69 -4.48
CA ARG A 761 0.75 30.93 -4.75
C ARG A 761 -0.13 30.44 -3.58
N VAL A 762 0.11 29.22 -3.09
CA VAL A 762 -0.64 28.64 -1.95
C VAL A 762 -0.44 29.47 -0.69
N LYS A 763 0.78 29.94 -0.44
CA LYS A 763 1.07 30.83 0.70
C LYS A 763 0.30 32.16 0.59
N ASN A 764 0.26 32.74 -0.61
CA ASN A 764 -0.45 33.97 -0.87
C ASN A 764 -1.98 33.77 -0.76
N ASP A 765 -2.54 32.73 -1.39
CA ASP A 765 -3.98 32.42 -1.30
C ASP A 765 -4.40 32.25 0.17
N ARG A 766 -3.59 31.54 0.97
CA ARG A 766 -3.84 31.35 2.40
C ARG A 766 -3.80 32.70 3.17
N LEU A 767 -2.85 33.56 2.84
CA LEU A 767 -2.75 34.88 3.46
C LEU A 767 -3.96 35.74 3.10
N TYR A 768 -4.42 35.71 1.84
CA TYR A 768 -5.62 36.43 1.40
C TYR A 768 -6.89 35.90 2.08
N ASP A 769 -7.06 34.59 2.19
CA ASP A 769 -8.22 33.99 2.87
C ASP A 769 -8.23 34.36 4.36
N LYS A 770 -7.07 34.37 5.03
CA LYS A 770 -6.96 34.82 6.43
C LYS A 770 -7.27 36.29 6.58
N LEU A 771 -6.75 37.13 5.69
CA LEU A 771 -7.04 38.58 5.72
C LEU A 771 -8.52 38.88 5.48
N ALA A 772 -9.17 38.16 4.54
CA ALA A 772 -10.58 38.30 4.25
C ALA A 772 -11.43 37.95 5.48
N ARG A 773 -11.10 36.86 6.19
CA ARG A 773 -11.76 36.44 7.42
C ARG A 773 -11.64 37.48 8.53
N LEU A 774 -10.42 37.93 8.82
CA LEU A 774 -10.19 38.95 9.84
C LEU A 774 -10.93 40.26 9.55
N LYS A 775 -11.04 40.64 8.27
CA LYS A 775 -11.84 41.81 7.87
C LYS A 775 -13.33 41.60 8.13
N GLU A 776 -13.87 40.41 7.91
CA GLU A 776 -15.27 40.08 8.17
C GLU A 776 -15.57 40.09 9.66
N GLU A 777 -14.74 39.45 10.46
CA GLU A 777 -14.83 39.45 11.92
C GLU A 777 -14.80 40.90 12.49
N LEU A 778 -13.91 41.76 11.97
CA LEU A 778 -13.85 43.16 12.33
C LEU A 778 -15.12 43.91 11.94
N ARG A 779 -15.75 43.59 10.82
CA ARG A 779 -17.02 44.21 10.40
C ARG A 779 -18.18 43.76 11.29
N GLU A 780 -18.24 42.45 11.63
CA GLU A 780 -19.26 41.91 12.53
C GLU A 780 -19.13 42.56 13.92
N MET A 781 -17.94 42.62 14.50
CA MET A 781 -17.70 43.30 15.78
C MET A 781 -18.13 44.79 15.77
N LYS A 782 -17.88 45.51 14.65
CA LYS A 782 -18.32 46.91 14.52
C LYS A 782 -19.82 47.06 14.37
N ARG A 783 -20.51 46.07 13.79
CA ARG A 783 -22.00 46.06 13.70
C ARG A 783 -22.60 45.82 15.08
N ASP A 784 -22.10 44.89 15.84
CA ASP A 784 -22.60 44.59 17.19
C ASP A 784 -22.40 45.77 18.11
N MET A 785 -21.27 46.48 18.06
CA MET A 785 -21.05 47.71 18.81
C MET A 785 -21.94 48.88 18.36
N SER A 786 -22.46 48.85 17.13
CA SER A 786 -23.38 49.89 16.63
C SER A 786 -24.84 49.60 16.91
N THR A 787 -25.20 48.41 17.34
CA THR A 787 -26.55 48.02 17.76
C THR A 787 -26.76 48.15 19.27
N ASP A 788 -25.71 48.33 20.05
CA ASP A 788 -25.76 48.56 21.50
C ASP A 788 -25.77 50.05 21.88
N VAL A 789 -25.89 50.99 20.95
CA VAL A 789 -26.09 52.41 21.13
C VAL A 789 -27.49 52.80 20.61
#